data_2e1ff08a80be4c0a028c4bb961f2c1e7
#
_entry.id   2e1ff08a80be4c0a028c4bb961f2c1e7
#
_cell.length_a   1.000
_cell.length_b   1.000
_cell.length_c   1.000
_cell.angle_alpha   90.00
_cell.angle_beta   90.00
_cell.angle_gamma   90.00
#
_symmetry.space_group_name_H-M   'P 1'
#
loop_
_entity.id
_entity.type
_entity.pdbx_description
1 polymer ?
#
loop_
_entity_poly.entity_id
_entity_poly.type
_entity_poly.pdbx_seq_one_letter_code
_entity_poly.pdbx_strand_id
1 'polypeptide(L)'
;LFSYDSRTKQIAQLTRHDDFDIMSASAGPDAVVYEQAGYIHLVDTATRKAQRLSIEVNADFPWARPQLKKVASMIRSAVLSPTGVRAAFEARGDIHTLPAEKGQARNLTASAGVHDRSPVWSPDGAQIAWLSDATGEYQLMIGEQTGATTPRAIPLPSKAFFSAPAWSPDGKLLLLEDNHLNLWSIDVATGTAAKIDTDTYDDPGRRFDAAWSPNSQWVAYSKSLASHMRAVFLYSIADRKAYQVTDGLSDAITPVFDASGKYLYFLASTNYALRTGWLEMSSVDRPVTRAIYLAVLSANEPSPFLPETGDETVAAPANAAPSQPAAKPPADPKAQGPATVRVDLEGIGQRILALAVPAADYSALLPGSAGTLFFAETPRAAGNPALVVHRYLLRERKATPFIEGVRFYTLSGDTKRMLYRADGNRWGIVSTDRPAKIGEGAVDAGTLEAVIDPRVEWAQIFRETWRIQREFFYDATMHGADWTALYEKYRALLPFVAHRADLGYLIASLAGELAVGHSYLLGAGDLPGDDPLPVGMLGADYAIENGRYRFKKIYGGENWNPELQAPLSGPGVQVTEGDYLLEVNGRPLTPPASVYQLFEGTVGKQTLIRVNSSPSLEGSRVITVVPITSDDGLRTRAWIENNRRLVDKLSGGRLAYVWLPNTAGPGYTAFNRYYYAQQNKDGAIIDERYNQGGMVADYIVNELSRPLMGYFARRDGTPSPSPTVGIYGPKVMIVNESAGSGGDALPFYFKQQKVGPVVGTRTWGALVGTLQIPSTIDGGGVTAPSLAFYDNTGRWAVENEGVAPDIEVEITTADAMAGRDPQLERAVQEALKLLEQHPNRRVPRPAPIKRVSPPRR
;
A
#
# COMPACT_ATOMS: atom_id res chain seq x y z
N LEU A 1 26.07 3.32 30.18
CA LEU A 1 26.63 1.98 30.20
C LEU A 1 26.75 1.48 31.64
N PHE A 2 26.38 0.21 31.88
CA PHE A 2 26.45 -0.41 33.18
C PHE A 2 27.24 -1.71 33.11
N SER A 3 27.94 -2.07 34.17
CA SER A 3 28.54 -3.39 34.36
C SER A 3 27.75 -4.20 35.36
N TYR A 4 27.65 -5.52 35.12
CA TYR A 4 27.02 -6.50 36.03
C TYR A 4 28.05 -7.55 36.42
N ASP A 5 28.35 -7.65 37.71
CA ASP A 5 29.20 -8.71 38.22
C ASP A 5 28.33 -9.97 38.52
N SER A 6 28.53 -11.00 37.74
CA SER A 6 27.74 -12.25 37.80
C SER A 6 27.94 -13.01 39.13
N ARG A 7 29.02 -12.79 39.84
CA ARG A 7 29.31 -13.46 41.14
C ARG A 7 28.68 -12.71 42.31
N THR A 8 28.89 -11.37 42.34
CA THR A 8 28.41 -10.54 43.46
C THR A 8 26.99 -10.04 43.25
N LYS A 9 26.44 -10.17 42.01
CA LYS A 9 25.14 -9.64 41.54
C LYS A 9 25.08 -8.10 41.65
N GLN A 10 26.21 -7.43 41.68
CA GLN A 10 26.25 -5.98 41.73
C GLN A 10 26.22 -5.35 40.36
N ILE A 11 25.45 -4.25 40.25
CA ILE A 11 25.39 -3.41 39.09
C ILE A 11 26.15 -2.10 39.37
N ALA A 12 27.04 -1.70 38.50
CA ALA A 12 27.76 -0.43 38.61
C ALA A 12 27.62 0.38 37.30
N GLN A 13 27.27 1.65 37.45
CA GLN A 13 27.24 2.57 36.31
C GLN A 13 28.66 2.96 35.87
N LEU A 14 28.96 2.83 34.57
CA LEU A 14 30.26 3.13 33.98
C LEU A 14 30.28 4.50 33.30
N THR A 15 29.19 4.90 32.64
CA THR A 15 29.09 6.17 31.91
C THR A 15 27.79 6.89 32.23
N ARG A 16 27.77 8.21 32.00
CA ARG A 16 26.56 9.05 32.08
C ARG A 16 26.47 9.87 30.82
N HIS A 17 25.38 9.68 30.10
CA HIS A 17 24.95 10.48 28.98
C HIS A 17 23.50 10.86 29.20
N ASP A 18 23.15 12.09 28.92
CA ASP A 18 21.83 12.68 29.10
C ASP A 18 21.31 13.32 27.81
N ASP A 19 22.08 13.21 26.73
CA ASP A 19 21.78 13.79 25.42
C ASP A 19 21.33 12.78 24.38
N PHE A 20 22.03 11.64 24.24
CA PHE A 20 21.73 10.58 23.28
C PHE A 20 21.93 9.20 23.90
N ASP A 21 21.21 8.21 23.39
CA ASP A 21 21.31 6.82 23.80
C ASP A 21 22.63 6.17 23.35
N ILE A 22 23.05 5.14 24.08
CA ILE A 22 24.11 4.25 23.66
C ILE A 22 23.51 3.17 22.76
N MET A 23 23.94 3.15 21.50
CA MET A 23 23.34 2.25 20.48
C MET A 23 23.99 0.88 20.42
N SER A 24 25.29 0.78 20.72
CA SER A 24 26.03 -0.50 20.71
C SER A 24 27.18 -0.46 21.69
N ALA A 25 27.57 -1.63 22.20
CA ALA A 25 28.74 -1.75 23.03
C ALA A 25 29.45 -3.09 22.79
N SER A 26 30.78 -3.09 22.74
CA SER A 26 31.60 -4.27 22.59
C SER A 26 32.78 -4.24 23.55
N ALA A 27 33.05 -5.36 24.24
CA ALA A 27 34.10 -5.46 25.24
C ALA A 27 35.37 -6.09 24.63
N GLY A 28 36.51 -5.43 24.85
CA GLY A 28 37.85 -5.97 24.67
C GLY A 28 38.47 -6.38 26.02
N PRO A 29 39.75 -6.77 26.01
CA PRO A 29 40.43 -7.19 27.23
C PRO A 29 40.51 -6.11 28.32
N ASP A 30 40.76 -4.86 27.92
CA ASP A 30 41.03 -3.76 28.85
C ASP A 30 40.06 -2.58 28.69
N ALA A 31 39.17 -2.61 27.69
CA ALA A 31 38.27 -1.51 27.39
C ALA A 31 36.92 -1.99 26.83
N VAL A 32 35.91 -1.16 26.99
CA VAL A 32 34.63 -1.28 26.30
C VAL A 32 34.52 -0.15 25.30
N VAL A 33 34.27 -0.48 24.04
CA VAL A 33 33.98 0.45 22.97
C VAL A 33 32.47 0.56 22.83
N TYR A 34 31.94 1.76 22.66
CA TYR A 34 30.50 1.97 22.43
C TYR A 34 30.24 3.17 21.51
N GLU A 35 29.09 3.15 20.88
CA GLU A 35 28.60 4.23 20.00
C GLU A 35 27.57 5.07 20.77
N GLN A 36 27.69 6.40 20.62
CA GLN A 36 26.74 7.37 21.15
C GLN A 36 26.77 8.61 20.28
N ALA A 37 25.60 9.04 19.78
CA ALA A 37 25.43 10.19 18.87
C ALA A 37 26.29 10.12 17.58
N GLY A 38 26.53 8.92 17.04
CA GLY A 38 27.42 8.72 15.88
C GLY A 38 28.91 8.83 16.19
N TYR A 39 29.30 8.99 17.45
CA TYR A 39 30.70 8.97 17.89
C TYR A 39 31.07 7.64 18.52
N ILE A 40 32.31 7.25 18.36
CA ILE A 40 32.88 6.10 19.06
C ILE A 40 33.52 6.56 20.36
N HIS A 41 33.13 5.90 21.43
CA HIS A 41 33.65 6.12 22.77
C HIS A 41 34.38 4.88 23.27
N LEU A 42 35.34 5.09 24.15
CA LEU A 42 36.08 4.03 24.81
C LEU A 42 36.06 4.24 26.31
N VAL A 43 35.67 3.19 27.04
CA VAL A 43 35.76 3.16 28.52
C VAL A 43 36.87 2.19 28.91
N ASP A 44 37.89 2.70 29.57
CA ASP A 44 38.90 1.87 30.24
C ASP A 44 38.29 1.13 31.43
N THR A 45 38.37 -0.21 31.44
CA THR A 45 37.69 -1.03 32.45
C THR A 45 38.31 -0.92 33.84
N ALA A 46 39.61 -0.61 33.93
CA ALA A 46 40.32 -0.47 35.20
C ALA A 46 40.07 0.90 35.84
N THR A 47 40.14 1.98 35.05
CA THR A 47 40.00 3.34 35.56
C THR A 47 38.59 3.88 35.50
N ARG A 48 37.70 3.21 34.75
CA ARG A 48 36.32 3.62 34.46
C ARG A 48 36.20 4.99 33.81
N LYS A 49 37.25 5.43 33.12
CA LYS A 49 37.26 6.72 32.40
C LYS A 49 36.76 6.49 30.97
N ALA A 50 35.75 7.31 30.59
CA ALA A 50 35.26 7.35 29.22
C ALA A 50 35.95 8.47 28.44
N GLN A 51 36.27 8.20 27.19
CA GLN A 51 36.78 9.20 26.25
C GLN A 51 36.11 9.02 24.89
N ARG A 52 35.77 10.16 24.25
CA ARG A 52 35.34 10.15 22.86
C ARG A 52 36.57 10.07 21.96
N LEU A 53 36.53 9.15 20.99
CA LEU A 53 37.59 9.05 20.00
C LEU A 53 37.36 10.03 18.86
N SER A 54 38.41 10.71 18.43
CA SER A 54 38.37 11.52 17.22
C SER A 54 38.90 10.69 16.05
N ILE A 55 38.02 10.41 15.12
CA ILE A 55 38.35 9.63 13.92
C ILE A 55 38.17 10.52 12.71
N GLU A 56 39.21 10.65 11.91
CA GLU A 56 39.21 11.43 10.68
C GLU A 56 39.19 10.44 9.49
N VAL A 57 38.30 10.70 8.54
CA VAL A 57 38.20 9.92 7.30
C VAL A 57 38.60 10.84 6.14
N ASN A 58 39.77 10.57 5.56
CA ASN A 58 40.24 11.27 4.36
C ASN A 58 39.78 10.47 3.11
N ALA A 59 38.67 10.88 2.55
CA ALA A 59 38.10 10.27 1.35
C ALA A 59 37.52 11.33 0.41
N ASP A 60 37.37 10.99 -0.84
CA ASP A 60 36.83 11.88 -1.87
C ASP A 60 35.30 12.05 -1.80
N PHE A 61 34.59 11.13 -1.15
CA PHE A 61 33.12 11.09 -1.04
C PHE A 61 32.42 11.41 -2.37
N PRO A 62 32.62 10.66 -3.45
CA PRO A 62 32.11 11.00 -4.78
C PRO A 62 30.58 11.08 -4.80
N TRP A 63 29.91 10.27 -3.94
CA TRP A 63 28.45 10.26 -3.79
C TRP A 63 27.88 11.50 -3.08
N ALA A 64 28.72 12.30 -2.42
CA ALA A 64 28.32 13.54 -1.74
C ALA A 64 28.59 14.80 -2.59
N ARG A 65 29.07 14.64 -3.83
CA ARG A 65 29.35 15.75 -4.75
C ARG A 65 28.12 16.06 -5.62
N PRO A 66 27.94 17.34 -6.01
CA PRO A 66 26.93 17.68 -7.00
C PRO A 66 27.14 16.91 -8.32
N GLN A 67 26.06 16.42 -8.87
CA GLN A 67 26.05 15.61 -10.10
C GLN A 67 24.78 15.85 -10.92
N LEU A 68 24.90 15.75 -12.23
CA LEU A 68 23.75 15.75 -13.14
C LEU A 68 23.25 14.32 -13.27
N LYS A 69 21.97 14.10 -12.95
CA LYS A 69 21.33 12.80 -13.07
C LYS A 69 20.13 12.80 -13.99
N LYS A 70 19.91 11.71 -14.71
CA LYS A 70 18.64 11.42 -15.38
C LYS A 70 17.58 11.05 -14.36
N VAL A 71 16.41 11.71 -14.44
CA VAL A 71 15.36 11.59 -13.42
C VAL A 71 14.05 11.01 -13.92
N ALA A 72 14.03 10.48 -15.13
CA ALA A 72 12.82 9.90 -15.73
C ALA A 72 12.19 8.79 -14.87
N SER A 73 12.99 7.94 -14.21
CA SER A 73 12.50 6.88 -13.32
C SER A 73 11.85 7.41 -12.03
N MET A 74 12.04 8.69 -11.73
CA MET A 74 11.53 9.37 -10.53
C MET A 74 10.34 10.29 -10.81
N ILE A 75 9.73 10.21 -12.00
CA ILE A 75 8.50 10.94 -12.32
C ILE A 75 7.36 10.44 -11.41
N ARG A 76 6.74 11.38 -10.67
CA ARG A 76 5.63 11.12 -9.75
C ARG A 76 4.30 11.62 -10.27
N SER A 77 4.28 12.81 -10.86
CA SER A 77 3.07 13.39 -11.43
C SER A 77 3.35 13.95 -12.82
N ALA A 78 2.31 14.01 -13.65
CA ALA A 78 2.40 14.53 -15.00
C ALA A 78 1.07 15.14 -15.45
N VAL A 79 1.11 16.26 -16.14
CA VAL A 79 -0.06 16.96 -16.66
C VAL A 79 0.20 17.49 -18.06
N LEU A 80 -0.84 17.59 -18.90
CA LEU A 80 -0.78 18.20 -20.21
C LEU A 80 -1.08 19.71 -20.18
N SER A 81 -0.41 20.47 -21.02
CA SER A 81 -0.80 21.85 -21.33
C SER A 81 -2.20 21.90 -21.95
N PRO A 82 -2.91 23.05 -21.92
CA PRO A 82 -4.29 23.15 -22.40
C PRO A 82 -4.51 22.65 -23.82
N THR A 83 -3.53 22.77 -24.71
CA THR A 83 -3.61 22.29 -26.12
C THR A 83 -2.86 20.97 -26.35
N GLY A 84 -2.22 20.40 -25.29
CA GLY A 84 -1.45 19.17 -25.38
C GLY A 84 -0.12 19.24 -26.12
N VAL A 85 0.39 20.46 -26.39
CA VAL A 85 1.68 20.63 -27.07
C VAL A 85 2.90 20.42 -26.20
N ARG A 86 2.71 20.49 -24.87
CA ARG A 86 3.72 20.18 -23.85
C ARG A 86 3.10 19.42 -22.70
N ALA A 87 3.89 18.59 -22.03
CA ALA A 87 3.57 18.02 -20.72
C ALA A 87 4.48 18.61 -19.66
N ALA A 88 3.96 18.80 -18.44
CA ALA A 88 4.75 19.11 -17.27
C ALA A 88 4.87 17.86 -16.39
N PHE A 89 6.05 17.65 -15.79
CA PHE A 89 6.40 16.50 -14.96
C PHE A 89 7.01 16.97 -13.67
N GLU A 90 6.63 16.33 -12.58
CA GLU A 90 7.37 16.36 -11.32
C GLU A 90 8.38 15.21 -11.33
N ALA A 91 9.64 15.49 -11.19
CA ALA A 91 10.68 14.47 -11.08
C ALA A 91 11.84 14.96 -10.20
N ARG A 92 12.14 14.19 -9.16
CA ARG A 92 13.25 14.47 -8.21
C ARG A 92 13.21 15.88 -7.61
N GLY A 93 12.02 16.38 -7.24
CA GLY A 93 11.86 17.69 -6.62
C GLY A 93 11.92 18.86 -7.58
N ASP A 94 12.08 18.63 -8.88
CA ASP A 94 12.03 19.67 -9.90
C ASP A 94 10.78 19.52 -10.78
N ILE A 95 10.31 20.66 -11.30
CA ILE A 95 9.27 20.73 -12.29
C ILE A 95 9.91 20.84 -13.68
N HIS A 96 9.62 19.86 -14.51
CA HIS A 96 10.11 19.79 -15.88
C HIS A 96 8.99 19.98 -16.89
N THR A 97 9.31 20.50 -18.08
CA THR A 97 8.37 20.46 -19.21
C THR A 97 9.01 19.82 -20.42
N LEU A 98 8.21 19.03 -21.16
CA LEU A 98 8.65 18.28 -22.32
C LEU A 98 7.66 18.48 -23.48
N PRO A 99 8.12 18.83 -24.69
CA PRO A 99 7.24 19.03 -25.82
C PRO A 99 6.70 17.69 -26.36
N ALA A 100 5.50 17.71 -26.94
CA ALA A 100 4.91 16.57 -27.63
C ALA A 100 5.66 16.21 -28.93
N GLU A 101 6.10 17.21 -29.70
CA GLU A 101 6.70 17.01 -31.01
C GLU A 101 7.99 17.83 -31.22
N LYS A 102 7.94 19.15 -31.07
CA LYS A 102 9.06 20.05 -31.41
C LYS A 102 9.55 20.82 -30.18
N GLY A 103 10.86 20.88 -30.00
CA GLY A 103 11.50 21.63 -28.95
C GLY A 103 12.30 20.72 -28.03
N GLN A 104 12.74 21.24 -26.89
CA GLN A 104 13.58 20.53 -25.90
C GLN A 104 12.89 20.45 -24.54
N ALA A 105 13.32 19.50 -23.72
CA ALA A 105 13.00 19.46 -22.32
C ALA A 105 13.52 20.72 -21.62
N ARG A 106 12.78 21.17 -20.60
CA ARG A 106 13.20 22.28 -19.73
C ARG A 106 13.02 21.86 -18.29
N ASN A 107 14.01 22.12 -17.46
CA ASN A 107 13.84 22.13 -16.01
C ASN A 107 13.42 23.54 -15.62
N LEU A 108 12.20 23.73 -15.10
CA LEU A 108 11.66 25.07 -14.79
C LEU A 108 12.13 25.59 -13.45
N THR A 109 12.36 24.72 -12.48
CA THR A 109 12.68 25.13 -11.11
C THR A 109 14.16 25.01 -10.83
N ALA A 110 14.82 23.95 -11.29
CA ALA A 110 16.27 23.73 -11.16
C ALA A 110 16.81 24.05 -9.75
N SER A 111 16.09 23.57 -8.72
CA SER A 111 16.25 23.97 -7.32
C SER A 111 16.77 22.82 -6.49
N ALA A 112 18.09 22.61 -6.46
CA ALA A 112 18.69 21.58 -5.60
C ALA A 112 18.27 21.77 -4.14
N GLY A 113 17.80 20.68 -3.49
CA GLY A 113 17.36 20.69 -2.10
C GLY A 113 16.03 21.40 -1.83
N VAL A 114 15.19 21.54 -2.85
CA VAL A 114 13.80 21.98 -2.75
C VAL A 114 12.88 20.90 -3.33
N HIS A 115 11.78 20.62 -2.64
CA HIS A 115 10.79 19.67 -3.13
C HIS A 115 9.64 20.39 -3.81
N ASP A 116 9.82 20.71 -5.09
CA ASP A 116 8.80 21.24 -5.99
C ASP A 116 7.98 20.09 -6.56
N ARG A 117 6.64 20.15 -6.43
CA ARG A 117 5.77 19.03 -6.79
C ARG A 117 4.38 19.44 -7.26
N SER A 118 3.66 18.49 -7.86
CA SER A 118 2.27 18.63 -8.29
C SER A 118 2.04 19.80 -9.25
N PRO A 119 2.72 19.88 -10.39
CA PRO A 119 2.52 20.96 -11.38
C PRO A 119 1.15 20.89 -12.01
N VAL A 120 0.52 22.05 -12.24
CA VAL A 120 -0.72 22.19 -13.02
C VAL A 120 -0.67 23.43 -13.91
N TRP A 121 -1.13 23.29 -15.16
CA TRP A 121 -1.20 24.38 -16.12
C TRP A 121 -2.37 25.32 -15.85
N SER A 122 -2.16 26.62 -16.00
CA SER A 122 -3.26 27.58 -16.10
C SER A 122 -4.11 27.31 -17.35
N PRO A 123 -5.43 27.63 -17.33
CA PRO A 123 -6.31 27.34 -18.47
C PRO A 123 -5.90 28.01 -19.79
N ASP A 124 -5.24 29.16 -19.72
CA ASP A 124 -4.70 29.89 -20.89
C ASP A 124 -3.34 29.35 -21.37
N GLY A 125 -2.72 28.45 -20.58
CA GLY A 125 -1.41 27.86 -20.88
C GLY A 125 -0.22 28.78 -20.64
N ALA A 126 -0.42 29.97 -20.11
CA ALA A 126 0.67 30.94 -19.90
C ALA A 126 1.51 30.58 -18.68
N GLN A 127 0.89 30.00 -17.65
CA GLN A 127 1.50 29.76 -16.35
C GLN A 127 1.40 28.28 -15.92
N ILE A 128 2.27 27.91 -14.99
CA ILE A 128 2.23 26.63 -14.25
C ILE A 128 2.19 26.98 -12.76
N ALA A 129 1.31 26.33 -12.01
CA ALA A 129 1.32 26.37 -10.57
C ALA A 129 1.89 25.05 -10.02
N TRP A 130 2.62 25.12 -8.90
CA TRP A 130 3.15 23.95 -8.20
C TRP A 130 3.29 24.22 -6.70
N LEU A 131 3.48 23.20 -5.91
CA LEU A 131 3.77 23.30 -4.48
C LEU A 131 5.29 23.25 -4.27
N SER A 132 5.83 24.14 -3.44
CA SER A 132 7.26 24.26 -3.16
C SER A 132 7.54 24.38 -1.67
N ASP A 133 8.58 23.71 -1.17
CA ASP A 133 9.02 23.81 0.22
C ASP A 133 10.29 24.66 0.42
N ALA A 134 10.64 25.49 -0.54
CA ALA A 134 11.85 26.31 -0.55
C ALA A 134 12.05 27.16 0.73
N THR A 135 10.96 27.56 1.40
CA THR A 135 11.02 28.33 2.65
C THR A 135 11.04 27.46 3.91
N GLY A 136 11.02 26.15 3.74
CA GLY A 136 10.92 25.16 4.82
C GLY A 136 9.48 24.70 5.11
N GLU A 137 8.48 25.43 4.65
CA GLU A 137 7.06 25.04 4.65
C GLU A 137 6.52 25.16 3.23
N TYR A 138 5.44 24.43 2.92
CA TYR A 138 4.87 24.48 1.58
C TYR A 138 4.23 25.82 1.27
N GLN A 139 4.46 26.27 0.05
CA GLN A 139 3.81 27.42 -0.57
C GLN A 139 3.29 27.02 -1.95
N LEU A 140 2.27 27.71 -2.43
CA LEU A 140 1.82 27.58 -3.81
C LEU A 140 2.62 28.55 -4.66
N MET A 141 3.36 28.02 -5.65
CA MET A 141 4.13 28.81 -6.60
C MET A 141 3.40 28.93 -7.92
N ILE A 142 3.51 30.09 -8.56
CA ILE A 142 3.00 30.32 -9.92
C ILE A 142 4.10 30.98 -10.75
N GLY A 143 4.50 30.35 -11.83
CA GLY A 143 5.52 30.82 -12.76
C GLY A 143 5.11 30.71 -14.22
N GLU A 144 5.80 31.42 -15.08
CA GLU A 144 5.61 31.29 -16.52
C GLU A 144 6.07 29.91 -17.02
N GLN A 145 5.37 29.38 -18.03
CA GLN A 145 5.70 28.09 -18.63
C GLN A 145 7.12 28.04 -19.26
N THR A 146 7.70 29.19 -19.54
CA THR A 146 9.04 29.30 -20.13
C THR A 146 10.15 29.29 -19.10
N GLY A 147 9.86 29.61 -17.84
CA GLY A 147 10.84 29.83 -16.78
C GLY A 147 11.58 31.17 -16.91
N ALA A 148 11.10 32.10 -17.74
CA ALA A 148 11.80 33.37 -18.02
C ALA A 148 11.69 34.40 -16.89
N THR A 149 10.69 34.25 -16.02
CA THR A 149 10.43 35.17 -14.92
C THR A 149 10.49 34.46 -13.57
N THR A 150 10.81 35.21 -12.50
CA THR A 150 10.78 34.66 -11.13
C THR A 150 9.34 34.28 -10.75
N PRO A 151 9.11 33.04 -10.29
CA PRO A 151 7.81 32.60 -9.84
C PRO A 151 7.28 33.42 -8.66
N ARG A 152 5.96 33.61 -8.62
CA ARG A 152 5.28 34.26 -7.50
C ARG A 152 4.83 33.23 -6.47
N ALA A 153 5.12 33.44 -5.20
CA ALA A 153 4.64 32.65 -4.10
C ALA A 153 3.27 33.13 -3.60
N ILE A 154 2.38 32.20 -3.32
CA ILE A 154 1.11 32.43 -2.62
C ILE A 154 1.16 31.66 -1.31
N PRO A 155 0.99 32.31 -0.13
CA PRO A 155 0.98 31.62 1.14
C PRO A 155 -0.22 30.68 1.22
N LEU A 156 -0.03 29.51 1.82
CA LEU A 156 -1.08 28.54 2.07
C LEU A 156 -1.76 28.82 3.44
N PRO A 157 -3.02 28.37 3.63
CA PRO A 157 -3.82 28.74 4.81
C PRO A 157 -3.31 28.12 6.12
N SER A 158 -2.48 27.09 6.05
CA SER A 158 -1.93 26.36 7.21
C SER A 158 -0.56 25.78 6.90
N LYS A 159 0.16 25.36 7.94
CA LYS A 159 1.31 24.47 7.81
C LYS A 159 0.79 23.06 7.65
N ALA A 160 0.72 22.54 6.43
CA ALA A 160 0.14 21.26 6.11
C ALA A 160 0.80 20.67 4.86
N PHE A 161 0.52 19.39 4.59
CA PHE A 161 0.83 18.77 3.30
C PHE A 161 -0.38 18.95 2.38
N PHE A 162 -0.20 19.67 1.29
CA PHE A 162 -1.23 19.92 0.30
C PHE A 162 -1.08 18.97 -0.90
N SER A 163 -2.21 18.64 -1.51
CA SER A 163 -2.27 17.82 -2.72
C SER A 163 -2.63 18.62 -3.96
N ALA A 164 -2.52 18.00 -5.12
CA ALA A 164 -2.55 18.56 -6.46
C ALA A 164 -3.49 19.75 -6.65
N PRO A 165 -2.98 20.93 -6.96
CA PRO A 165 -3.81 22.10 -7.24
C PRO A 165 -4.61 21.89 -8.54
N ALA A 166 -5.84 22.45 -8.58
CA ALA A 166 -6.69 22.40 -9.78
C ALA A 166 -7.26 23.79 -10.10
N TRP A 167 -6.87 24.36 -11.24
CA TRP A 167 -7.35 25.66 -11.69
C TRP A 167 -8.83 25.66 -12.03
N SER A 168 -9.54 26.72 -11.64
CA SER A 168 -10.87 27.01 -12.21
C SER A 168 -10.73 27.31 -13.72
N PRO A 169 -11.72 26.95 -14.57
CA PRO A 169 -11.68 27.23 -16.01
C PRO A 169 -11.46 28.71 -16.38
N ASP A 170 -11.87 29.66 -15.54
CA ASP A 170 -11.65 31.09 -15.74
C ASP A 170 -10.27 31.58 -15.23
N GLY A 171 -9.47 30.71 -14.63
CA GLY A 171 -8.13 31.01 -14.15
C GLY A 171 -8.04 31.87 -12.89
N LYS A 172 -9.14 32.08 -12.17
CA LYS A 172 -9.17 32.97 -11.01
C LYS A 172 -8.95 32.26 -9.69
N LEU A 173 -9.34 30.98 -9.61
CA LEU A 173 -9.28 30.21 -8.39
C LEU A 173 -8.47 28.92 -8.59
N LEU A 174 -7.89 28.41 -7.50
CA LEU A 174 -7.26 27.11 -7.42
C LEU A 174 -7.89 26.29 -6.29
N LEU A 175 -8.23 25.03 -6.55
CA LEU A 175 -8.58 24.07 -5.51
C LEU A 175 -7.29 23.44 -4.94
N LEU A 176 -7.30 23.13 -3.65
CA LEU A 176 -6.28 22.35 -2.96
C LEU A 176 -6.92 21.48 -1.88
N GLU A 177 -6.39 20.30 -1.66
CA GLU A 177 -6.69 19.47 -0.50
C GLU A 177 -5.52 19.51 0.47
N ASP A 178 -5.78 19.38 1.78
CA ASP A 178 -4.73 19.24 2.78
C ASP A 178 -4.86 17.91 3.57
N ASN A 179 -3.80 17.53 4.30
CA ASN A 179 -3.79 16.34 5.14
C ASN A 179 -4.67 16.47 6.40
N HIS A 180 -5.18 17.67 6.72
CA HIS A 180 -6.14 17.91 7.79
C HIS A 180 -7.59 17.79 7.31
N LEU A 181 -7.81 17.04 6.22
CA LEU A 181 -9.12 16.70 5.66
C LEU A 181 -9.88 17.90 5.07
N ASN A 182 -9.22 19.01 4.72
CA ASN A 182 -9.90 20.18 4.19
C ASN A 182 -9.76 20.26 2.66
N LEU A 183 -10.82 20.75 2.02
CA LEU A 183 -10.85 21.20 0.65
C LEU A 183 -10.89 22.74 0.64
N TRP A 184 -9.96 23.36 -0.08
CA TRP A 184 -9.78 24.80 -0.14
C TRP A 184 -9.98 25.34 -1.55
N SER A 185 -10.47 26.58 -1.66
CA SER A 185 -10.30 27.41 -2.85
C SER A 185 -9.40 28.60 -2.53
N ILE A 186 -8.46 28.89 -3.43
CA ILE A 186 -7.51 29.99 -3.28
C ILE A 186 -7.73 30.98 -4.44
N ASP A 187 -7.96 32.24 -4.12
CA ASP A 187 -8.00 33.32 -5.11
C ASP A 187 -6.57 33.62 -5.58
N VAL A 188 -6.32 33.45 -6.88
CA VAL A 188 -4.98 33.54 -7.47
C VAL A 188 -4.45 34.98 -7.43
N ALA A 189 -5.31 35.97 -7.54
CA ALA A 189 -4.88 37.37 -7.56
C ALA A 189 -4.54 37.89 -6.15
N THR A 190 -5.34 37.54 -5.17
CA THR A 190 -5.23 38.06 -3.79
C THR A 190 -4.48 37.12 -2.85
N GLY A 191 -4.40 35.82 -3.17
CA GLY A 191 -3.90 34.76 -2.28
C GLY A 191 -4.88 34.39 -1.15
N THR A 192 -6.12 34.90 -1.21
CA THR A 192 -7.12 34.63 -0.16
C THR A 192 -7.61 33.19 -0.27
N ALA A 193 -7.49 32.41 0.81
CA ALA A 193 -8.00 31.05 0.91
C ALA A 193 -9.41 31.04 1.53
N ALA A 194 -10.31 30.23 0.98
CA ALA A 194 -11.62 29.94 1.54
C ALA A 194 -11.83 28.43 1.63
N LYS A 195 -12.23 27.96 2.82
CA LYS A 195 -12.53 26.55 3.03
C LYS A 195 -13.86 26.20 2.36
N ILE A 196 -13.87 25.16 1.54
CA ILE A 196 -15.05 24.62 0.89
C ILE A 196 -15.74 23.61 1.82
N ASP A 197 -14.98 22.62 2.30
CA ASP A 197 -15.49 21.57 3.19
C ASP A 197 -14.36 20.92 4.01
N THR A 198 -14.76 20.07 4.95
CA THR A 198 -13.86 19.20 5.70
C THR A 198 -14.44 17.79 5.67
N ASP A 199 -13.64 16.77 5.33
CA ASP A 199 -14.08 15.37 5.31
C ASP A 199 -14.27 14.84 6.73
N THR A 200 -14.95 13.69 6.85
CA THR A 200 -15.30 13.09 8.16
C THR A 200 -14.21 12.15 8.66
N TYR A 201 -13.61 11.37 7.76
CA TYR A 201 -12.65 10.32 8.12
C TYR A 201 -11.35 10.43 7.31
N ASP A 202 -10.24 10.12 7.97
CA ASP A 202 -8.93 9.97 7.34
C ASP A 202 -8.69 8.52 6.91
N ASP A 203 -9.54 8.04 5.99
CA ASP A 203 -9.42 6.69 5.46
C ASP A 203 -8.30 6.60 4.41
N PRO A 204 -7.58 5.46 4.29
CA PRO A 204 -6.57 5.27 3.26
C PRO A 204 -7.13 5.47 1.85
N GLY A 205 -6.42 6.28 1.07
CA GLY A 205 -6.86 6.62 -0.29
C GLY A 205 -8.02 7.60 -0.36
N ARG A 206 -8.38 8.23 0.77
CA ARG A 206 -9.34 9.34 0.81
C ARG A 206 -8.93 10.44 -0.17
N ARG A 207 -9.89 10.92 -0.95
CA ARG A 207 -9.77 12.10 -1.82
C ARG A 207 -11.13 12.72 -1.95
N PHE A 208 -11.17 14.05 -2.09
CA PHE A 208 -12.39 14.74 -2.48
C PHE A 208 -12.73 14.52 -3.95
N ASP A 209 -11.74 14.16 -4.79
CA ASP A 209 -11.90 14.06 -6.25
C ASP A 209 -12.60 15.31 -6.82
N ALA A 210 -12.16 16.48 -6.35
CA ALA A 210 -12.83 17.74 -6.61
C ALA A 210 -12.67 18.19 -8.07
N ALA A 211 -13.77 18.62 -8.69
CA ALA A 211 -13.83 19.07 -10.08
C ALA A 211 -14.62 20.37 -10.25
N TRP A 212 -14.09 21.28 -11.05
CA TRP A 212 -14.76 22.53 -11.42
C TRP A 212 -15.86 22.32 -12.45
N SER A 213 -16.96 23.07 -12.31
CA SER A 213 -17.91 23.24 -13.40
C SER A 213 -17.31 24.07 -14.54
N PRO A 214 -17.70 23.85 -15.81
CA PRO A 214 -17.17 24.60 -16.95
C PRO A 214 -17.30 26.13 -16.86
N ASN A 215 -18.24 26.65 -16.08
CA ASN A 215 -18.41 28.09 -15.85
C ASN A 215 -17.78 28.60 -14.54
N SER A 216 -16.96 27.77 -13.85
CA SER A 216 -16.26 28.12 -12.59
C SER A 216 -17.18 28.52 -11.41
N GLN A 217 -18.51 28.23 -11.48
CA GLN A 217 -19.46 28.61 -10.43
C GLN A 217 -19.72 27.51 -9.40
N TRP A 218 -19.38 26.26 -9.74
CA TRP A 218 -19.61 25.11 -8.88
C TRP A 218 -18.36 24.23 -8.77
N VAL A 219 -18.22 23.59 -7.60
CA VAL A 219 -17.26 22.53 -7.36
C VAL A 219 -18.04 21.27 -7.01
N ALA A 220 -17.85 20.20 -7.78
CA ALA A 220 -18.32 18.88 -7.44
C ALA A 220 -17.22 18.11 -6.69
N TYR A 221 -17.56 17.37 -5.65
CA TYR A 221 -16.61 16.57 -4.89
C TYR A 221 -17.30 15.40 -4.19
N SER A 222 -16.52 14.39 -3.76
CA SER A 222 -16.99 13.30 -2.92
C SER A 222 -16.50 13.48 -1.49
N LYS A 223 -17.34 13.10 -0.52
CA LYS A 223 -17.07 13.22 0.91
C LYS A 223 -17.63 12.04 1.68
N SER A 224 -16.91 11.59 2.71
CA SER A 224 -17.34 10.52 3.61
C SER A 224 -18.46 10.98 4.53
N LEU A 225 -19.53 10.20 4.59
CA LEU A 225 -20.63 10.39 5.54
C LEU A 225 -20.34 9.61 6.84
N ALA A 226 -21.14 9.86 7.88
CA ALA A 226 -21.04 9.14 9.15
C ALA A 226 -21.18 7.60 9.02
N SER A 227 -21.72 7.13 7.90
CA SER A 227 -21.85 5.71 7.55
C SER A 227 -20.59 5.11 6.90
N HIS A 228 -19.49 5.85 6.74
CA HIS A 228 -18.31 5.54 5.92
C HIS A 228 -18.61 5.40 4.41
N MET A 229 -19.84 5.57 3.97
CA MET A 229 -20.14 5.70 2.54
C MET A 229 -19.83 7.12 2.09
N ARG A 230 -19.33 7.26 0.86
CA ARG A 230 -19.12 8.58 0.27
C ARG A 230 -20.32 9.02 -0.52
N ALA A 231 -20.61 10.31 -0.46
CA ALA A 231 -21.65 10.94 -1.27
C ALA A 231 -21.04 12.03 -2.14
N VAL A 232 -21.68 12.31 -3.28
CA VAL A 232 -21.34 13.41 -4.17
C VAL A 232 -22.01 14.68 -3.65
N PHE A 233 -21.24 15.76 -3.58
CA PHE A 233 -21.64 17.10 -3.20
C PHE A 233 -21.40 18.09 -4.33
N LEU A 234 -22.20 19.17 -4.35
CA LEU A 234 -21.99 20.36 -5.16
C LEU A 234 -21.85 21.56 -4.23
N TYR A 235 -20.74 22.29 -4.38
CA TYR A 235 -20.51 23.55 -3.66
C TYR A 235 -20.73 24.74 -4.61
N SER A 236 -21.63 25.67 -4.22
CA SER A 236 -21.85 26.94 -4.92
C SER A 236 -20.80 27.96 -4.49
N ILE A 237 -19.99 28.46 -5.42
CA ILE A 237 -19.00 29.52 -5.13
C ILE A 237 -19.69 30.81 -4.70
N ALA A 238 -20.84 31.14 -5.32
CA ALA A 238 -21.59 32.35 -5.01
C ALA A 238 -22.26 32.30 -3.63
N ASP A 239 -22.91 31.18 -3.31
CA ASP A 239 -23.66 31.01 -2.05
C ASP A 239 -22.75 30.57 -0.90
N ARG A 240 -21.52 30.11 -1.19
CA ARG A 240 -20.58 29.50 -0.23
C ARG A 240 -21.21 28.36 0.56
N LYS A 241 -21.95 27.50 -0.12
CA LYS A 241 -22.73 26.43 0.49
C LYS A 241 -22.58 25.12 -0.28
N ALA A 242 -22.42 24.01 0.45
CA ALA A 242 -22.42 22.66 -0.07
C ALA A 242 -23.82 22.05 -0.05
N TYR A 243 -24.13 21.26 -1.08
CA TYR A 243 -25.38 20.53 -1.25
C TYR A 243 -25.09 19.09 -1.61
N GLN A 244 -25.67 18.14 -0.89
CA GLN A 244 -25.55 16.72 -1.17
C GLN A 244 -26.42 16.34 -2.39
N VAL A 245 -25.83 15.62 -3.35
CA VAL A 245 -26.48 15.20 -4.60
C VAL A 245 -26.96 13.75 -4.53
N THR A 246 -26.12 12.83 -4.03
CA THR A 246 -26.49 11.43 -3.84
C THR A 246 -26.98 11.18 -2.43
N ASP A 247 -27.88 10.20 -2.25
CA ASP A 247 -28.59 9.95 -0.99
C ASP A 247 -27.73 9.35 0.13
N GLY A 248 -26.50 8.86 -0.20
CA GLY A 248 -25.60 8.21 0.75
C GLY A 248 -25.90 6.74 1.01
N LEU A 249 -26.81 6.11 0.26
CA LEU A 249 -27.10 4.67 0.32
C LEU A 249 -26.18 3.85 -0.61
N SER A 250 -25.33 4.53 -1.36
CA SER A 250 -24.28 3.98 -2.22
C SER A 250 -22.96 4.70 -1.97
N ASP A 251 -21.83 4.04 -2.24
CA ASP A 251 -20.52 4.70 -2.23
C ASP A 251 -20.29 5.42 -3.57
N ALA A 252 -20.49 6.73 -3.60
CA ALA A 252 -20.40 7.57 -4.80
C ALA A 252 -19.16 8.45 -4.79
N ILE A 253 -18.34 8.37 -5.87
CA ILE A 253 -17.01 8.98 -5.96
C ILE A 253 -16.73 9.59 -7.33
N THR A 254 -15.66 10.35 -7.42
CA THR A 254 -15.06 10.89 -8.65
C THR A 254 -16.08 11.64 -9.52
N PRO A 255 -16.76 12.66 -8.99
CA PRO A 255 -17.70 13.47 -9.78
C PRO A 255 -16.97 14.35 -10.78
N VAL A 256 -17.43 14.37 -12.04
CA VAL A 256 -16.89 15.23 -13.10
C VAL A 256 -18.00 15.84 -13.94
N PHE A 257 -17.91 17.14 -14.22
CA PHE A 257 -18.87 17.82 -15.09
C PHE A 257 -18.65 17.44 -16.54
N ASP A 258 -19.75 17.25 -17.27
CA ASP A 258 -19.71 17.25 -18.73
C ASP A 258 -19.35 18.64 -19.26
N ALA A 259 -18.58 18.71 -20.33
CA ALA A 259 -18.15 19.99 -20.94
C ALA A 259 -19.32 20.88 -21.40
N SER A 260 -20.51 20.30 -21.65
CA SER A 260 -21.73 21.07 -21.93
C SER A 260 -22.29 21.81 -20.72
N GLY A 261 -21.89 21.44 -19.49
CA GLY A 261 -22.47 21.96 -18.27
C GLY A 261 -23.87 21.44 -17.92
N LYS A 262 -24.40 20.47 -18.67
CA LYS A 262 -25.75 19.90 -18.47
C LYS A 262 -25.75 18.71 -17.49
N TYR A 263 -24.65 17.98 -17.42
CA TYR A 263 -24.53 16.70 -16.71
C TYR A 263 -23.35 16.67 -15.74
N LEU A 264 -23.50 15.86 -14.69
CA LEU A 264 -22.46 15.48 -13.75
C LEU A 264 -22.32 13.96 -13.78
N TYR A 265 -21.18 13.44 -14.23
CA TYR A 265 -20.86 12.01 -14.17
C TYR A 265 -20.22 11.66 -12.84
N PHE A 266 -20.44 10.46 -12.34
CA PHE A 266 -19.77 9.92 -11.17
C PHE A 266 -19.79 8.39 -11.16
N LEU A 267 -18.91 7.80 -10.37
CA LEU A 267 -18.90 6.37 -10.09
C LEU A 267 -19.70 6.09 -8.83
N ALA A 268 -20.50 5.01 -8.83
CA ALA A 268 -21.11 4.56 -7.57
C ALA A 268 -21.22 3.04 -7.49
N SER A 269 -21.16 2.53 -6.24
CA SER A 269 -21.32 1.13 -5.89
C SER A 269 -22.48 0.96 -4.92
N THR A 270 -23.46 0.16 -5.31
CA THR A 270 -24.60 -0.20 -4.44
C THR A 270 -24.33 -1.46 -3.62
N ASN A 271 -23.21 -2.14 -3.86
CA ASN A 271 -22.76 -3.33 -3.13
C ASN A 271 -21.38 -3.13 -2.48
N TYR A 272 -21.06 -1.87 -2.15
CA TYR A 272 -19.77 -1.47 -1.56
C TYR A 272 -19.48 -2.21 -0.26
N ALA A 273 -20.48 -2.59 0.48
CA ALA A 273 -20.51 -3.32 1.74
C ALA A 273 -19.18 -3.37 2.52
N LEU A 274 -19.13 -2.79 3.69
CA LEU A 274 -18.11 -3.00 4.73
C LEU A 274 -16.64 -2.82 4.29
N ARG A 275 -16.37 -2.10 3.21
CA ARG A 275 -15.02 -1.82 2.81
C ARG A 275 -14.56 -0.53 3.45
N THR A 276 -14.22 -0.58 4.73
CA THR A 276 -13.71 0.57 5.48
C THR A 276 -12.19 0.74 5.28
N GLY A 277 -11.68 0.32 4.12
CA GLY A 277 -10.28 0.47 3.77
C GLY A 277 -9.43 -0.76 4.12
N TRP A 278 -8.12 -0.53 4.31
CA TRP A 278 -7.11 -1.57 4.54
C TRP A 278 -7.18 -2.22 5.93
N LEU A 279 -7.95 -1.64 6.86
CA LEU A 279 -8.05 -2.13 8.24
C LEU A 279 -8.84 -3.43 8.38
N GLU A 280 -9.68 -3.78 7.40
CA GLU A 280 -10.56 -4.94 7.50
C GLU A 280 -10.08 -6.13 6.66
N MET A 281 -9.76 -7.22 7.32
CA MET A 281 -9.42 -8.48 6.68
C MET A 281 -10.63 -9.10 5.95
N SER A 282 -11.85 -8.81 6.38
CA SER A 282 -13.09 -9.24 5.71
C SER A 282 -13.24 -8.71 4.29
N SER A 283 -12.49 -7.67 3.92
CA SER A 283 -12.49 -7.09 2.57
C SER A 283 -11.60 -7.83 1.56
N VAL A 284 -10.76 -8.77 2.02
CA VAL A 284 -9.90 -9.57 1.14
C VAL A 284 -10.78 -10.41 0.20
N ASP A 285 -10.40 -10.48 -1.07
CA ASP A 285 -11.16 -11.15 -2.15
C ASP A 285 -12.59 -10.62 -2.41
N ARG A 286 -12.91 -9.44 -1.91
CA ARG A 286 -14.17 -8.75 -2.21
C ARG A 286 -13.92 -7.50 -3.05
N PRO A 287 -13.70 -7.63 -4.37
CA PRO A 287 -13.48 -6.47 -5.23
C PRO A 287 -14.72 -5.58 -5.26
N VAL A 288 -14.52 -4.29 -5.11
CA VAL A 288 -15.59 -3.31 -5.31
C VAL A 288 -15.81 -3.11 -6.80
N THR A 289 -17.04 -3.28 -7.23
CA THR A 289 -17.45 -2.90 -8.58
C THR A 289 -18.32 -1.65 -8.53
N ARG A 290 -18.15 -0.76 -9.49
CA ARG A 290 -18.90 0.48 -9.64
C ARG A 290 -19.55 0.55 -11.01
N ALA A 291 -20.73 1.13 -11.04
CA ALA A 291 -21.35 1.58 -12.29
C ALA A 291 -21.08 3.07 -12.47
N ILE A 292 -21.25 3.56 -13.70
CA ILE A 292 -21.13 4.97 -14.04
C ILE A 292 -22.52 5.57 -14.11
N TYR A 293 -22.72 6.69 -13.43
CA TYR A 293 -23.97 7.43 -13.38
C TYR A 293 -23.81 8.83 -13.93
N LEU A 294 -24.95 9.41 -14.32
CA LEU A 294 -25.06 10.75 -14.82
C LEU A 294 -26.23 11.43 -14.09
N ALA A 295 -25.98 12.57 -13.45
CA ALA A 295 -27.03 13.45 -12.94
C ALA A 295 -27.32 14.55 -13.96
N VAL A 296 -28.59 14.71 -14.34
CA VAL A 296 -29.09 15.83 -15.14
C VAL A 296 -29.24 17.03 -14.23
N LEU A 297 -28.43 18.08 -14.43
CA LEU A 297 -28.31 19.19 -13.47
C LEU A 297 -29.54 20.10 -13.47
N SER A 298 -30.09 20.43 -14.64
CA SER A 298 -31.29 21.25 -14.73
C SER A 298 -32.58 20.43 -14.80
N ALA A 299 -33.59 20.82 -14.07
CA ALA A 299 -34.92 20.19 -14.10
C ALA A 299 -35.61 20.30 -15.47
N ASN A 300 -35.23 21.31 -16.29
CA ASN A 300 -35.79 21.53 -17.62
C ASN A 300 -35.02 20.81 -18.74
N GLU A 301 -33.84 20.19 -18.44
CA GLU A 301 -33.10 19.46 -19.41
C GLU A 301 -33.68 18.04 -19.54
N PRO A 302 -34.00 17.57 -20.76
CA PRO A 302 -34.52 16.21 -20.94
C PRO A 302 -33.47 15.17 -20.68
N SER A 303 -33.89 13.96 -20.32
CA SER A 303 -32.99 12.83 -20.19
C SER A 303 -32.27 12.53 -21.51
N PRO A 304 -30.94 12.36 -21.53
CA PRO A 304 -30.21 11.98 -22.73
C PRO A 304 -30.52 10.53 -23.16
N PHE A 305 -31.27 9.79 -22.36
CA PHE A 305 -31.66 8.39 -22.61
C PHE A 305 -33.16 8.24 -22.98
N LEU A 306 -33.81 9.34 -23.37
CA LEU A 306 -35.18 9.23 -23.89
C LEU A 306 -35.21 8.25 -25.08
N PRO A 307 -36.27 7.43 -25.20
CA PRO A 307 -36.46 6.56 -26.36
C PRO A 307 -36.47 7.35 -27.66
N GLU A 308 -35.75 6.85 -28.66
CA GLU A 308 -35.79 7.39 -30.01
C GLU A 308 -36.84 6.59 -30.79
N THR A 309 -37.79 7.30 -31.40
CA THR A 309 -38.94 6.64 -32.08
C THR A 309 -38.55 6.13 -33.47
N GLY A 310 -37.48 6.67 -34.06
CA GLY A 310 -37.01 6.30 -35.42
C GLY A 310 -37.99 6.75 -36.51
N ASP A 311 -38.93 7.65 -36.19
CA ASP A 311 -39.87 8.16 -37.12
C ASP A 311 -39.18 9.01 -38.21
N GLU A 312 -39.64 8.90 -39.44
CA GLU A 312 -39.15 9.76 -40.53
C GLU A 312 -39.49 11.22 -40.24
N THR A 313 -38.48 12.10 -40.35
CA THR A 313 -38.71 13.54 -40.33
C THR A 313 -39.42 13.96 -41.63
N VAL A 314 -40.73 14.15 -41.52
CA VAL A 314 -41.49 14.72 -42.65
C VAL A 314 -41.07 16.19 -42.85
N ALA A 315 -40.49 16.47 -44.03
CA ALA A 315 -40.13 17.84 -44.39
C ALA A 315 -41.40 18.69 -44.36
N ALA A 316 -41.44 19.76 -43.56
CA ALA A 316 -42.55 20.67 -43.51
C ALA A 316 -42.83 21.23 -44.94
N PRO A 317 -44.09 21.27 -45.38
CA PRO A 317 -44.41 21.79 -46.69
C PRO A 317 -43.95 23.23 -46.83
N ALA A 318 -43.34 23.59 -47.95
CA ALA A 318 -42.65 24.85 -48.27
C ALA A 318 -43.53 26.13 -48.19
N ASN A 319 -44.77 26.05 -47.68
CA ASN A 319 -45.75 27.15 -47.65
C ASN A 319 -46.36 27.44 -46.28
N ALA A 320 -45.70 27.15 -45.17
CA ALA A 320 -46.15 27.66 -43.86
C ALA A 320 -45.36 28.96 -43.54
N ALA A 321 -46.07 30.04 -43.32
CA ALA A 321 -45.48 31.31 -42.91
C ALA A 321 -44.61 31.17 -41.63
N PRO A 322 -43.49 31.89 -41.51
CA PRO A 322 -42.53 31.68 -40.47
C PRO A 322 -43.03 32.21 -39.11
N SER A 323 -43.42 31.35 -38.25
CA SER A 323 -43.60 31.65 -36.84
C SER A 323 -42.58 30.84 -36.01
N GLN A 324 -41.35 31.26 -36.07
CA GLN A 324 -40.24 31.18 -35.13
C GLN A 324 -38.92 31.31 -35.89
N PRO A 325 -37.95 32.05 -35.39
CA PRO A 325 -36.65 32.16 -36.09
C PRO A 325 -35.96 30.80 -36.17
N ALA A 326 -35.65 30.40 -37.39
CA ALA A 326 -34.84 29.21 -37.64
C ALA A 326 -33.55 29.29 -36.83
N ALA A 327 -33.21 28.21 -36.14
CA ALA A 327 -31.89 28.05 -35.55
C ALA A 327 -30.84 28.28 -36.60
N LYS A 328 -29.96 29.26 -36.40
CA LYS A 328 -28.79 29.51 -37.24
C LYS A 328 -27.92 28.25 -37.32
N PRO A 329 -27.27 27.98 -38.46
CA PRO A 329 -26.22 26.94 -38.59
C PRO A 329 -25.19 27.15 -37.49
N PRO A 330 -24.55 26.08 -36.98
CA PRO A 330 -23.55 26.21 -35.92
C PRO A 330 -22.49 27.23 -36.37
N ALA A 331 -22.36 28.28 -35.58
CA ALA A 331 -21.30 29.25 -35.76
C ALA A 331 -19.95 28.61 -35.43
N ASP A 332 -18.92 29.12 -36.10
CA ASP A 332 -17.50 28.72 -35.94
C ASP A 332 -17.14 28.45 -34.48
N PRO A 333 -16.40 27.36 -34.11
CA PRO A 333 -16.10 26.98 -32.75
C PRO A 333 -15.32 28.01 -31.90
N LYS A 334 -14.91 29.12 -32.48
CA LYS A 334 -14.14 30.18 -31.80
C LYS A 334 -14.94 31.24 -31.03
N ALA A 335 -16.25 31.14 -30.92
CA ALA A 335 -17.07 32.20 -30.34
C ALA A 335 -18.14 31.71 -29.35
N GLN A 336 -18.02 30.53 -28.75
CA GLN A 336 -18.92 30.18 -27.66
C GLN A 336 -18.27 30.58 -26.33
N GLY A 337 -18.89 31.52 -25.59
CA GLY A 337 -18.56 31.82 -24.21
C GLY A 337 -18.65 30.54 -23.35
N PRO A 338 -18.20 30.59 -22.07
CA PRO A 338 -18.24 29.44 -21.17
C PRO A 338 -19.65 28.85 -21.13
N ALA A 339 -19.74 27.50 -21.11
CA ALA A 339 -21.02 26.78 -21.08
C ALA A 339 -21.86 27.26 -19.89
N THR A 340 -23.15 27.50 -20.11
CA THR A 340 -24.07 27.85 -19.02
C THR A 340 -24.32 26.59 -18.18
N VAL A 341 -23.99 26.64 -16.90
CA VAL A 341 -24.31 25.57 -15.95
C VAL A 341 -25.47 26.02 -15.07
N ARG A 342 -26.59 25.35 -15.18
CA ARG A 342 -27.76 25.56 -14.33
C ARG A 342 -27.96 24.31 -13.44
N VAL A 343 -28.00 24.51 -12.12
CA VAL A 343 -28.24 23.45 -11.15
C VAL A 343 -29.54 23.68 -10.43
N ASP A 344 -30.53 22.82 -10.64
CA ASP A 344 -31.79 22.79 -9.91
C ASP A 344 -31.66 21.66 -8.87
N LEU A 345 -31.48 22.03 -7.59
CA LEU A 345 -31.14 21.05 -6.52
C LEU A 345 -32.38 20.23 -6.10
N GLU A 346 -33.59 20.83 -6.14
CA GLU A 346 -34.80 20.11 -5.79
C GLU A 346 -35.04 18.93 -6.72
N GLY A 347 -35.24 17.74 -6.17
CA GLY A 347 -35.46 16.52 -6.92
C GLY A 347 -34.28 16.03 -7.76
N ILE A 348 -33.02 16.50 -7.53
CA ILE A 348 -31.87 16.10 -8.30
C ILE A 348 -31.60 14.60 -8.22
N GLY A 349 -31.87 13.95 -7.10
CA GLY A 349 -31.74 12.50 -6.92
C GLY A 349 -32.61 11.67 -7.89
N GLN A 350 -33.75 12.21 -8.35
CA GLN A 350 -34.63 11.59 -9.36
C GLN A 350 -34.14 11.81 -10.80
N ARG A 351 -33.11 12.62 -10.99
CA ARG A 351 -32.47 12.90 -12.28
C ARG A 351 -31.13 12.20 -12.44
N ILE A 352 -30.81 11.24 -11.54
CA ILE A 352 -29.63 10.38 -11.64
C ILE A 352 -29.97 9.18 -12.52
N LEU A 353 -29.19 8.96 -13.56
CA LEU A 353 -29.40 7.95 -14.58
C LEU A 353 -28.15 7.07 -14.70
N ALA A 354 -28.30 5.75 -14.85
CA ALA A 354 -27.20 4.87 -15.09
C ALA A 354 -26.78 4.87 -16.58
N LEU A 355 -25.47 4.90 -16.85
CA LEU A 355 -24.98 4.64 -18.18
C LEU A 355 -25.13 3.15 -18.52
N ALA A 356 -25.35 2.84 -19.78
CA ALA A 356 -25.44 1.45 -20.27
C ALA A 356 -24.05 0.79 -20.37
N VAL A 357 -23.35 0.74 -19.24
CA VAL A 357 -22.01 0.15 -19.08
C VAL A 357 -22.07 -0.83 -17.90
N PRO A 358 -21.64 -2.10 -18.06
CA PRO A 358 -21.63 -3.06 -16.95
C PRO A 358 -20.81 -2.56 -15.78
N ALA A 359 -21.20 -2.90 -14.55
CA ALA A 359 -20.40 -2.56 -13.37
C ALA A 359 -19.09 -3.34 -13.36
N ALA A 360 -17.99 -2.66 -13.15
CA ALA A 360 -16.63 -3.23 -13.06
C ALA A 360 -15.76 -2.41 -12.08
N ASP A 361 -14.48 -2.73 -11.99
CA ASP A 361 -13.51 -1.94 -11.23
C ASP A 361 -13.09 -0.71 -12.05
N TYR A 362 -13.94 0.33 -12.00
CA TYR A 362 -13.73 1.58 -12.72
C TYR A 362 -13.07 2.64 -11.84
N SER A 363 -12.21 3.44 -12.46
CA SER A 363 -11.49 4.56 -11.85
C SER A 363 -11.27 5.69 -12.85
N ALA A 364 -10.76 6.83 -12.35
CA ALA A 364 -10.21 7.93 -13.13
C ALA A 364 -11.16 8.43 -14.26
N LEU A 365 -12.36 8.85 -13.89
CA LEU A 365 -13.27 9.55 -14.82
C LEU A 365 -12.64 10.86 -15.28
N LEU A 366 -12.58 11.10 -16.60
CA LEU A 366 -12.15 12.35 -17.19
C LEU A 366 -13.16 12.80 -18.27
N PRO A 367 -13.69 14.03 -18.17
CA PRO A 367 -14.58 14.55 -19.18
C PRO A 367 -13.81 14.89 -20.48
N GLY A 368 -14.32 14.41 -21.60
CA GLY A 368 -13.85 14.81 -22.92
C GLY A 368 -14.61 16.01 -23.46
N SER A 369 -14.76 16.12 -24.78
CA SER A 369 -15.69 17.07 -25.38
C SER A 369 -17.13 16.77 -24.94
N ALA A 370 -18.05 17.74 -25.07
CA ALA A 370 -19.44 17.59 -24.67
C ALA A 370 -20.04 16.24 -25.09
N GLY A 371 -20.58 15.50 -24.12
CA GLY A 371 -21.11 14.16 -24.33
C GLY A 371 -20.06 13.05 -24.49
N THR A 372 -18.80 13.31 -24.18
CA THR A 372 -17.73 12.32 -24.20
C THR A 372 -17.16 12.14 -22.80
N LEU A 373 -16.95 10.87 -22.38
CA LEU A 373 -16.37 10.52 -21.11
C LEU A 373 -15.26 9.47 -21.33
N PHE A 374 -14.11 9.67 -20.68
CA PHE A 374 -13.05 8.65 -20.55
C PHE A 374 -13.04 8.10 -19.15
N PHE A 375 -12.80 6.78 -19.04
CA PHE A 375 -12.68 6.12 -17.75
C PHE A 375 -11.76 4.90 -17.86
N ALA A 376 -11.09 4.56 -16.76
CA ALA A 376 -10.23 3.39 -16.70
C ALA A 376 -10.94 2.19 -16.07
N GLU A 377 -10.67 1.01 -16.61
CA GLU A 377 -11.06 -0.28 -16.04
C GLU A 377 -9.79 -1.03 -15.61
N THR A 378 -9.80 -1.57 -14.38
CA THR A 378 -8.80 -2.50 -13.91
C THR A 378 -9.25 -3.92 -14.27
N PRO A 379 -8.59 -4.62 -15.23
CA PRO A 379 -8.96 -5.99 -15.58
C PRO A 379 -8.81 -6.95 -14.40
N ARG A 380 -9.69 -7.94 -14.32
CA ARG A 380 -9.57 -9.01 -13.33
C ARG A 380 -8.46 -9.98 -13.74
N ALA A 381 -7.25 -9.75 -13.24
CA ALA A 381 -6.10 -10.62 -13.44
C ALA A 381 -5.29 -10.70 -12.15
N ALA A 382 -4.45 -11.74 -12.03
CA ALA A 382 -3.51 -11.85 -10.92
C ALA A 382 -2.43 -10.76 -10.99
N GLY A 383 -1.97 -10.28 -9.85
CA GLY A 383 -0.95 -9.25 -9.74
C GLY A 383 -1.52 -7.83 -9.86
N ASN A 384 -0.75 -6.93 -10.48
CA ASN A 384 -1.14 -5.54 -10.73
C ASN A 384 -1.34 -5.31 -12.24
N PRO A 385 -2.53 -5.62 -12.80
CA PRO A 385 -2.79 -5.50 -14.23
C PRO A 385 -2.73 -4.05 -14.68
N ALA A 386 -2.34 -3.83 -15.94
CA ALA A 386 -2.41 -2.53 -16.58
C ALA A 386 -3.87 -2.18 -16.88
N LEU A 387 -4.16 -0.88 -16.89
CA LEU A 387 -5.51 -0.35 -17.12
C LEU A 387 -5.91 -0.43 -18.58
N VAL A 388 -7.22 -0.57 -18.80
CA VAL A 388 -7.88 -0.33 -20.08
C VAL A 388 -8.65 0.97 -19.97
N VAL A 389 -8.30 1.96 -20.79
CA VAL A 389 -9.06 3.22 -20.87
C VAL A 389 -10.16 3.06 -21.91
N HIS A 390 -11.37 3.37 -21.52
CA HIS A 390 -12.55 3.37 -22.40
C HIS A 390 -12.93 4.80 -22.76
N ARG A 391 -13.54 4.95 -23.94
CA ARG A 391 -14.24 6.17 -24.36
C ARG A 391 -15.72 5.89 -24.48
N TYR A 392 -16.55 6.64 -23.74
CA TYR A 392 -18.01 6.60 -23.84
C TYR A 392 -18.51 7.81 -24.62
N LEU A 393 -19.38 7.56 -25.58
CA LEU A 393 -20.07 8.60 -26.34
C LEU A 393 -21.55 8.61 -25.97
N LEU A 394 -22.00 9.70 -25.35
CA LEU A 394 -23.37 9.83 -24.82
C LEU A 394 -24.44 9.67 -25.90
N ARG A 395 -24.20 10.25 -27.08
CA ARG A 395 -25.14 10.11 -28.22
C ARG A 395 -25.26 8.68 -28.74
N GLU A 396 -24.18 7.90 -28.63
CA GLU A 396 -24.14 6.50 -29.08
C GLU A 396 -24.54 5.55 -27.96
N ARG A 397 -24.61 6.07 -26.71
CA ARG A 397 -24.89 5.30 -25.49
C ARG A 397 -23.97 4.08 -25.34
N LYS A 398 -22.72 4.24 -25.79
CA LYS A 398 -21.77 3.12 -25.92
C LYS A 398 -20.38 3.49 -25.45
N ALA A 399 -19.76 2.56 -24.67
CA ALA A 399 -18.36 2.59 -24.35
C ALA A 399 -17.56 1.70 -25.33
N THR A 400 -16.37 2.15 -25.72
CA THR A 400 -15.43 1.39 -26.54
C THR A 400 -14.03 1.50 -25.93
N PRO A 401 -13.20 0.42 -25.96
CA PRO A 401 -11.80 0.53 -25.60
C PRO A 401 -11.09 1.60 -26.43
N PHE A 402 -10.34 2.45 -25.78
CA PHE A 402 -9.61 3.56 -26.39
C PHE A 402 -8.10 3.29 -26.44
N ILE A 403 -7.51 2.90 -25.29
CA ILE A 403 -6.12 2.48 -25.20
C ILE A 403 -5.97 1.46 -24.07
N GLU A 404 -5.20 0.41 -24.30
CA GLU A 404 -4.97 -0.69 -23.34
C GLU A 404 -3.51 -0.73 -22.90
N GLY A 405 -3.23 -1.22 -21.69
CA GLY A 405 -1.86 -1.41 -21.20
C GLY A 405 -1.25 -0.15 -20.59
N VAL A 406 -2.08 0.78 -20.09
CA VAL A 406 -1.62 2.02 -19.45
C VAL A 406 -1.56 1.89 -17.93
N ARG A 407 -0.71 2.71 -17.31
CA ARG A 407 -0.60 2.85 -15.85
C ARG A 407 -1.13 4.19 -15.35
N PHE A 408 -1.25 5.16 -16.25
CA PHE A 408 -1.72 6.51 -15.97
C PHE A 408 -2.18 7.15 -17.26
N TYR A 409 -3.17 8.03 -17.19
CA TYR A 409 -3.57 8.90 -18.28
C TYR A 409 -4.18 10.22 -17.76
N THR A 410 -4.07 11.25 -18.60
CA THR A 410 -4.73 12.54 -18.37
C THR A 410 -5.02 13.22 -19.72
N LEU A 411 -5.92 14.20 -19.73
CA LEU A 411 -6.31 14.94 -20.94
C LEU A 411 -5.74 16.36 -20.97
N SER A 412 -5.57 16.91 -22.16
CA SER A 412 -5.35 18.35 -22.35
C SER A 412 -6.59 19.15 -21.97
N GLY A 413 -6.43 20.44 -21.63
CA GLY A 413 -7.55 21.30 -21.27
C GLY A 413 -8.61 21.44 -22.35
N ASP A 414 -8.23 21.39 -23.63
CA ASP A 414 -9.13 21.37 -24.79
C ASP A 414 -9.69 19.97 -25.11
N THR A 415 -9.33 18.96 -24.29
CA THR A 415 -9.75 17.55 -24.37
C THR A 415 -9.36 16.82 -25.66
N LYS A 416 -8.53 17.41 -26.53
CA LYS A 416 -8.18 16.83 -27.82
C LYS A 416 -6.97 15.93 -27.81
N ARG A 417 -6.19 15.93 -26.72
CA ARG A 417 -4.99 15.11 -26.55
C ARG A 417 -5.05 14.37 -25.21
N MET A 418 -4.49 13.19 -25.19
CA MET A 418 -4.32 12.35 -23.99
C MET A 418 -2.84 12.06 -23.81
N LEU A 419 -2.30 12.34 -22.62
CA LEU A 419 -1.01 11.84 -22.16
C LEU A 419 -1.24 10.49 -21.46
N TYR A 420 -0.43 9.49 -21.81
CA TYR A 420 -0.45 8.20 -21.13
C TYR A 420 0.94 7.77 -20.68
N ARG A 421 0.99 6.92 -19.66
CA ARG A 421 2.18 6.16 -19.23
C ARG A 421 1.87 4.68 -19.32
N ALA A 422 2.78 3.90 -19.89
CA ALA A 422 2.75 2.44 -19.92
C ALA A 422 3.93 1.84 -19.13
N ASP A 423 3.97 0.52 -19.01
CA ASP A 423 5.08 -0.20 -18.38
C ASP A 423 6.44 0.17 -18.97
N GLY A 424 7.49 0.09 -18.16
CA GLY A 424 8.84 0.52 -18.53
C GLY A 424 8.98 2.04 -18.65
N ASN A 425 8.09 2.79 -17.98
CA ASN A 425 8.09 4.26 -17.95
C ASN A 425 8.00 4.89 -19.37
N ARG A 426 7.25 4.25 -20.26
CA ARG A 426 7.01 4.74 -21.62
C ARG A 426 5.86 5.73 -21.63
N TRP A 427 6.14 6.92 -22.11
CA TRP A 427 5.17 8.02 -22.21
C TRP A 427 4.77 8.27 -23.64
N GLY A 428 3.54 8.74 -23.85
CA GLY A 428 3.06 9.17 -25.17
C GLY A 428 1.90 10.14 -25.08
N ILE A 429 1.76 10.97 -26.12
CA ILE A 429 0.66 11.94 -26.29
C ILE A 429 -0.06 11.61 -27.60
N VAL A 430 -1.36 11.27 -27.48
CA VAL A 430 -2.19 10.83 -28.63
C VAL A 430 -3.42 11.72 -28.80
N SER A 431 -4.03 11.71 -29.97
CA SER A 431 -5.32 12.35 -30.20
C SER A 431 -6.45 11.58 -29.53
N THR A 432 -7.50 12.28 -29.05
CA THR A 432 -8.68 11.67 -28.40
C THR A 432 -9.79 11.31 -29.38
N ASP A 433 -9.66 11.66 -30.67
CA ASP A 433 -10.68 11.43 -31.69
C ASP A 433 -10.78 9.98 -32.17
N ARG A 434 -9.70 9.19 -32.06
CA ARG A 434 -9.64 7.77 -32.44
C ARG A 434 -8.91 6.94 -31.39
N PRO A 435 -9.21 5.63 -31.31
CA PRO A 435 -8.44 4.72 -30.47
C PRO A 435 -6.94 4.75 -30.78
N ALA A 436 -6.12 4.56 -29.75
CA ALA A 436 -4.67 4.61 -29.81
C ALA A 436 -4.03 3.32 -29.29
N LYS A 437 -2.74 3.15 -29.59
CA LYS A 437 -1.92 2.02 -29.10
C LYS A 437 -0.70 2.52 -28.36
N ILE A 438 -0.20 1.69 -27.42
CA ILE A 438 1.06 1.98 -26.73
C ILE A 438 2.20 2.13 -27.75
N GLY A 439 2.97 3.21 -27.62
CA GLY A 439 4.05 3.61 -28.53
C GLY A 439 3.65 4.69 -29.53
N GLU A 440 2.35 4.92 -29.78
CA GLU A 440 1.91 6.08 -30.58
C GLU A 440 2.17 7.38 -29.79
N GLY A 441 2.62 8.43 -30.54
CA GLY A 441 2.89 9.73 -29.92
C GLY A 441 3.98 9.73 -28.85
N ALA A 442 4.96 8.83 -28.96
CA ALA A 442 6.00 8.65 -27.95
C ALA A 442 6.70 9.95 -27.56
N VAL A 443 6.90 10.16 -26.28
CA VAL A 443 7.56 11.30 -25.66
C VAL A 443 8.77 10.80 -24.89
N ASP A 444 9.96 11.33 -25.20
CA ASP A 444 11.22 10.88 -24.59
C ASP A 444 11.48 11.54 -23.25
N ALA A 445 10.86 11.01 -22.20
CA ALA A 445 11.12 11.42 -20.81
C ALA A 445 12.54 11.10 -20.34
N GLY A 446 13.29 10.23 -21.03
CA GLY A 446 14.69 9.91 -20.74
C GLY A 446 15.64 11.10 -20.89
N THR A 447 15.17 12.21 -21.48
CA THR A 447 15.89 13.47 -21.60
C THR A 447 15.78 14.39 -20.37
N LEU A 448 14.96 14.03 -19.39
CA LEU A 448 14.81 14.80 -18.15
C LEU A 448 16.04 14.62 -17.25
N GLU A 449 16.64 15.74 -16.89
CA GLU A 449 17.86 15.78 -16.06
C GLU A 449 17.72 16.84 -14.95
N ALA A 450 18.23 16.52 -13.78
CA ALA A 450 18.31 17.43 -12.63
C ALA A 450 19.73 17.49 -12.06
N VAL A 451 20.11 18.63 -11.54
CA VAL A 451 21.35 18.79 -10.75
C VAL A 451 21.05 18.39 -9.31
N ILE A 452 21.70 17.34 -8.86
CA ILE A 452 21.58 16.82 -7.51
C ILE A 452 22.77 17.33 -6.70
N ASP A 453 22.51 18.08 -5.63
CA ASP A 453 23.50 18.35 -4.59
C ASP A 453 23.12 17.57 -3.33
N PRO A 454 23.75 16.42 -3.06
CA PRO A 454 23.34 15.55 -1.98
C PRO A 454 23.34 16.21 -0.61
N ARG A 455 24.32 17.06 -0.30
CA ARG A 455 24.39 17.73 1.03
C ARG A 455 23.22 18.68 1.26
N VAL A 456 22.81 19.39 0.22
CA VAL A 456 21.65 20.29 0.27
C VAL A 456 20.34 19.48 0.34
N GLU A 457 20.23 18.41 -0.46
CA GLU A 457 19.08 17.52 -0.40
C GLU A 457 18.94 16.80 0.95
N TRP A 458 20.05 16.34 1.56
CA TRP A 458 19.99 15.68 2.87
C TRP A 458 19.42 16.60 3.95
N ALA A 459 19.74 17.87 3.91
CA ALA A 459 19.17 18.86 4.83
C ALA A 459 17.67 19.06 4.58
N GLN A 460 17.24 19.10 3.31
CA GLN A 460 15.82 19.16 2.93
C GLN A 460 15.09 17.89 3.37
N ILE A 461 15.62 16.69 3.07
CA ILE A 461 15.02 15.40 3.44
C ILE A 461 14.85 15.30 4.97
N PHE A 462 15.86 15.69 5.74
CA PHE A 462 15.77 15.67 7.19
C PHE A 462 14.65 16.61 7.71
N ARG A 463 14.53 17.80 7.14
CA ARG A 463 13.44 18.73 7.48
C ARG A 463 12.08 18.19 7.05
N GLU A 464 11.98 17.61 5.86
CA GLU A 464 10.73 17.05 5.36
C GLU A 464 10.27 15.87 6.22
N THR A 465 11.17 14.97 6.64
CA THR A 465 10.84 13.86 7.54
C THR A 465 10.39 14.35 8.92
N TRP A 466 11.00 15.41 9.46
CA TRP A 466 10.52 16.07 10.68
C TRP A 466 9.10 16.63 10.50
N ARG A 467 8.82 17.30 9.37
CA ARG A 467 7.46 17.80 9.04
C ARG A 467 6.46 16.68 8.87
N ILE A 468 6.86 15.57 8.22
CA ILE A 468 5.98 14.39 8.05
C ILE A 468 5.54 13.88 9.42
N GLN A 469 6.45 13.71 10.37
CA GLN A 469 6.07 13.32 11.73
C GLN A 469 5.14 14.36 12.36
N ARG A 470 5.46 15.64 12.31
CA ARG A 470 4.65 16.74 12.87
C ARG A 470 3.21 16.74 12.35
N GLU A 471 3.01 16.47 11.06
CA GLU A 471 1.72 16.60 10.39
C GLU A 471 0.90 15.30 10.33
N PHE A 472 1.55 14.16 10.45
CA PHE A 472 0.87 12.86 10.28
C PHE A 472 0.88 12.00 11.54
N PHE A 473 1.66 12.33 12.56
CA PHE A 473 1.63 11.59 13.82
C PHE A 473 0.25 11.71 14.48
N TYR A 474 -0.29 10.59 14.97
CA TYR A 474 -1.67 10.52 15.47
C TYR A 474 -1.96 11.43 16.68
N ASP A 475 -0.93 11.72 17.48
CA ASP A 475 -1.02 12.65 18.59
C ASP A 475 -0.34 13.97 18.25
N ALA A 476 -1.15 15.02 18.02
CA ALA A 476 -0.66 16.35 17.70
C ALA A 476 0.25 16.97 18.80
N THR A 477 0.24 16.42 20.02
CA THR A 477 1.15 16.83 21.11
C THR A 477 2.48 16.09 21.08
N MET A 478 2.71 15.21 20.11
CA MET A 478 3.94 14.42 19.94
C MET A 478 4.31 13.62 21.20
N HIS A 479 3.34 13.04 21.88
CA HIS A 479 3.51 12.39 23.21
C HIS A 479 4.14 13.30 24.27
N GLY A 480 3.97 14.61 24.14
CA GLY A 480 4.56 15.60 25.04
C GLY A 480 6.03 15.96 24.74
N ALA A 481 6.61 15.43 23.67
CA ALA A 481 7.97 15.76 23.24
C ALA A 481 8.03 17.19 22.65
N ASP A 482 9.05 17.97 23.00
CA ASP A 482 9.34 19.22 22.29
C ASP A 482 9.94 18.93 20.91
N TRP A 483 9.05 18.70 19.93
CA TRP A 483 9.41 18.27 18.59
C TRP A 483 10.31 19.26 17.86
N THR A 484 10.21 20.57 18.19
CA THR A 484 11.08 21.61 17.64
C THR A 484 12.48 21.54 18.25
N ALA A 485 12.59 21.40 19.57
CA ALA A 485 13.87 21.23 20.22
C ALA A 485 14.60 19.96 19.75
N LEU A 486 13.87 18.86 19.56
CA LEU A 486 14.43 17.62 18.99
C LEU A 486 14.93 17.81 17.55
N TYR A 487 14.20 18.53 16.70
CA TYR A 487 14.70 18.88 15.37
C TYR A 487 16.06 19.59 15.44
N GLU A 488 16.19 20.61 16.29
CA GLU A 488 17.45 21.37 16.43
C GLU A 488 18.58 20.52 17.00
N LYS A 489 18.29 19.63 17.97
CA LYS A 489 19.23 18.68 18.54
C LYS A 489 19.87 17.81 17.45
N TYR A 490 19.06 17.18 16.60
CA TYR A 490 19.55 16.30 15.55
C TYR A 490 20.08 17.05 14.32
N ARG A 491 19.50 18.21 13.98
CA ARG A 491 19.98 19.08 12.90
C ARG A 491 21.44 19.49 13.08
N ALA A 492 21.90 19.65 14.32
CA ALA A 492 23.30 19.95 14.62
C ALA A 492 24.30 18.88 14.14
N LEU A 493 23.82 17.66 13.87
CA LEU A 493 24.63 16.56 13.36
C LEU A 493 24.70 16.50 11.82
N LEU A 494 23.80 17.20 11.10
CA LEU A 494 23.76 17.19 9.63
C LEU A 494 25.10 17.57 8.94
N PRO A 495 25.89 18.52 9.42
CA PRO A 495 27.19 18.85 8.81
C PRO A 495 28.16 17.66 8.74
N PHE A 496 27.98 16.66 9.60
CA PHE A 496 28.82 15.46 9.67
C PHE A 496 28.32 14.33 8.77
N VAL A 497 27.13 14.46 8.19
CA VAL A 497 26.59 13.47 7.24
C VAL A 497 27.46 13.45 5.99
N ALA A 498 28.07 12.31 5.73
CA ALA A 498 28.93 12.11 4.56
C ALA A 498 28.37 11.04 3.59
N HIS A 499 27.36 10.29 4.01
CA HIS A 499 26.71 9.24 3.25
C HIS A 499 25.18 9.24 3.49
N ARG A 500 24.41 8.75 2.52
CA ARG A 500 22.94 8.65 2.65
C ARG A 500 22.50 7.79 3.84
N ALA A 501 23.29 6.77 4.19
CA ALA A 501 23.04 5.93 5.36
C ALA A 501 23.17 6.70 6.68
N ASP A 502 24.10 7.67 6.78
CA ASP A 502 24.24 8.51 7.97
C ASP A 502 22.97 9.36 8.19
N LEU A 503 22.41 9.88 7.08
CA LEU A 503 21.13 10.57 7.15
C LEU A 503 20.00 9.63 7.62
N GLY A 504 19.98 8.40 7.13
CA GLY A 504 19.04 7.38 7.58
C GLY A 504 19.12 7.12 9.08
N TYR A 505 20.34 7.04 9.62
CA TYR A 505 20.58 6.92 11.05
C TYR A 505 20.00 8.11 11.85
N LEU A 506 20.22 9.34 11.42
CA LEU A 506 19.66 10.53 12.08
C LEU A 506 18.14 10.58 12.04
N ILE A 507 17.54 10.22 10.89
CA ILE A 507 16.07 10.18 10.74
C ILE A 507 15.48 9.11 11.67
N ALA A 508 16.07 7.92 11.70
CA ALA A 508 15.60 6.84 12.57
C ALA A 508 15.72 7.20 14.05
N SER A 509 16.83 7.85 14.44
CA SER A 509 17.06 8.32 15.80
C SER A 509 16.06 9.40 16.22
N LEU A 510 15.78 10.38 15.36
CA LEU A 510 14.76 11.39 15.60
C LEU A 510 13.36 10.77 15.74
N ALA A 511 13.01 9.83 14.86
CA ALA A 511 11.71 9.16 14.91
C ALA A 511 11.56 8.31 16.18
N GLY A 512 12.63 7.70 16.66
CA GLY A 512 12.68 6.92 17.90
C GLY A 512 12.34 7.71 19.17
N GLU A 513 12.53 9.05 19.18
CA GLU A 513 12.16 9.90 20.31
C GLU A 513 10.64 9.91 20.61
N LEU A 514 9.82 9.46 19.68
CA LEU A 514 8.37 9.30 19.87
C LEU A 514 8.01 8.03 20.68
N ALA A 515 8.96 7.10 20.85
CA ALA A 515 8.83 5.86 21.59
C ALA A 515 7.58 5.05 21.19
N VAL A 516 7.36 4.86 19.90
CA VAL A 516 6.19 4.18 19.35
C VAL A 516 6.61 3.30 18.16
N GLY A 517 5.89 2.19 17.97
CA GLY A 517 6.10 1.28 16.84
C GLY A 517 5.80 1.92 15.47
N HIS A 518 6.06 1.19 14.40
CA HIS A 518 5.77 1.58 13.00
C HIS A 518 6.40 2.90 12.53
N SER A 519 7.44 3.36 13.20
CA SER A 519 8.24 4.51 12.79
C SER A 519 9.48 4.02 12.03
N TYR A 520 9.34 3.80 10.73
CA TYR A 520 10.35 3.17 9.88
C TYR A 520 10.91 4.14 8.84
N LEU A 521 12.18 3.94 8.51
CA LEU A 521 12.77 4.47 7.29
C LEU A 521 12.41 3.54 6.13
N LEU A 522 11.76 4.06 5.09
CA LEU A 522 11.32 3.32 3.93
C LEU A 522 12.23 3.60 2.73
N GLY A 523 12.69 2.52 2.10
CA GLY A 523 13.55 2.61 0.93
C GLY A 523 14.93 3.21 1.23
N ALA A 524 15.87 2.93 0.35
CA ALA A 524 17.25 3.38 0.51
C ALA A 524 17.51 4.79 -0.04
N GLY A 525 16.54 5.38 -0.78
CA GLY A 525 16.78 6.61 -1.53
C GLY A 525 17.96 6.40 -2.50
N ASP A 526 18.80 7.43 -2.64
CA ASP A 526 20.05 7.36 -3.43
C ASP A 526 21.22 6.74 -2.64
N LEU A 527 21.01 5.56 -2.06
CA LEU A 527 22.07 4.87 -1.35
C LEU A 527 23.08 4.28 -2.36
N PRO A 528 24.36 4.70 -2.35
CA PRO A 528 25.38 4.05 -3.16
C PRO A 528 25.59 2.62 -2.70
N GLY A 529 25.75 1.70 -3.62
CA GLY A 529 26.00 0.29 -3.33
C GLY A 529 26.22 -0.49 -4.60
N ASP A 530 26.79 -1.65 -4.46
CA ASP A 530 26.91 -2.61 -5.55
C ASP A 530 25.59 -3.38 -5.70
N ASP A 531 25.23 -3.72 -6.92
CA ASP A 531 24.10 -4.61 -7.16
C ASP A 531 24.37 -5.97 -6.50
N PRO A 532 23.43 -6.48 -5.67
CA PRO A 532 23.62 -7.75 -5.02
C PRO A 532 23.71 -8.87 -6.06
N LEU A 533 24.74 -9.71 -5.96
CA LEU A 533 24.86 -10.87 -6.80
C LEU A 533 23.91 -11.97 -6.30
N PRO A 534 22.86 -12.33 -7.05
CA PRO A 534 21.90 -13.31 -6.60
C PRO A 534 22.52 -14.70 -6.49
N VAL A 535 22.36 -15.34 -5.34
CA VAL A 535 22.84 -16.71 -5.07
C VAL A 535 21.68 -17.69 -5.19
N GLY A 536 21.84 -18.72 -6.00
CA GLY A 536 20.83 -19.75 -6.18
C GLY A 536 20.75 -20.71 -5.00
N MET A 537 19.53 -20.96 -4.50
CA MET A 537 19.26 -21.91 -3.42
C MET A 537 18.67 -23.21 -3.97
N LEU A 538 19.07 -24.33 -3.38
CA LEU A 538 18.54 -25.65 -3.76
C LEU A 538 17.41 -26.15 -2.84
N GLY A 539 17.14 -25.47 -1.73
CA GLY A 539 16.21 -25.95 -0.71
C GLY A 539 16.78 -27.09 0.10
N ALA A 540 18.01 -26.94 0.60
CA ALA A 540 18.70 -28.01 1.34
C ALA A 540 19.64 -27.46 2.42
N ASP A 541 19.82 -28.29 3.48
CA ASP A 541 20.92 -28.13 4.45
C ASP A 541 22.09 -29.05 4.09
N TYR A 542 23.30 -28.57 4.40
CA TYR A 542 24.51 -29.28 4.09
C TYR A 542 25.29 -29.64 5.36
N ALA A 543 25.99 -30.78 5.30
CA ALA A 543 27.01 -31.18 6.27
C ALA A 543 28.32 -31.40 5.52
N ILE A 544 29.45 -31.23 6.21
CA ILE A 544 30.78 -31.63 5.67
C ILE A 544 31.13 -32.97 6.28
N GLU A 545 31.20 -33.98 5.41
CA GLU A 545 31.57 -35.33 5.77
C GLU A 545 32.59 -35.88 4.75
N ASN A 546 33.61 -36.57 5.20
CA ASN A 546 34.66 -37.12 4.36
C ASN A 546 35.32 -36.11 3.40
N GLY A 547 35.46 -34.84 3.85
CA GLY A 547 36.01 -33.75 3.07
C GLY A 547 35.13 -33.25 1.89
N ARG A 548 33.86 -33.58 1.88
CA ARG A 548 32.88 -33.20 0.86
C ARG A 548 31.58 -32.66 1.47
N TYR A 549 30.84 -31.89 0.70
CA TYR A 549 29.48 -31.46 1.09
C TYR A 549 28.49 -32.58 0.86
N ARG A 550 27.65 -32.82 1.86
CA ARG A 550 26.58 -33.82 1.85
C ARG A 550 25.25 -33.17 2.13
N PHE A 551 24.19 -33.56 1.42
CA PHE A 551 22.83 -33.11 1.74
C PHE A 551 22.41 -33.71 3.07
N LYS A 552 22.32 -32.86 4.10
CA LYS A 552 21.87 -33.24 5.44
C LYS A 552 20.33 -33.34 5.49
N LYS A 553 19.67 -32.42 4.80
CA LYS A 553 18.21 -32.33 4.69
C LYS A 553 17.85 -31.74 3.35
N ILE A 554 16.78 -32.25 2.73
CA ILE A 554 16.19 -31.71 1.51
C ILE A 554 14.76 -31.28 1.80
N TYR A 555 14.44 -30.02 1.52
CA TYR A 555 13.12 -29.46 1.75
C TYR A 555 12.23 -29.70 0.53
N GLY A 556 11.12 -30.43 0.73
CA GLY A 556 10.11 -30.62 -0.29
C GLY A 556 9.20 -29.43 -0.41
N GLY A 557 8.78 -29.13 -1.65
CA GLY A 557 7.85 -28.07 -1.97
C GLY A 557 6.44 -28.54 -2.29
N GLU A 558 5.72 -27.67 -2.98
CA GLU A 558 4.46 -27.94 -3.67
C GLU A 558 4.70 -27.68 -5.16
N ASN A 559 5.17 -28.68 -5.91
CA ASN A 559 5.64 -28.46 -7.29
C ASN A 559 4.56 -28.00 -8.27
N TRP A 560 3.28 -28.09 -7.89
CA TRP A 560 2.14 -27.49 -8.58
C TRP A 560 1.96 -25.99 -8.27
N ASN A 561 2.60 -25.49 -7.22
CA ASN A 561 2.58 -24.09 -6.81
C ASN A 561 3.88 -23.42 -7.25
N PRO A 562 3.86 -22.46 -8.19
CA PRO A 562 5.07 -21.82 -8.72
C PRO A 562 5.95 -21.15 -7.64
N GLU A 563 5.34 -20.68 -6.54
CA GLU A 563 6.05 -20.00 -5.44
C GLU A 563 6.73 -20.99 -4.45
N LEU A 564 6.35 -22.28 -4.50
CA LEU A 564 6.87 -23.30 -3.59
C LEU A 564 7.47 -24.50 -4.34
N GLN A 565 7.99 -24.29 -5.53
CA GLN A 565 8.72 -25.32 -6.27
C GLN A 565 10.07 -25.59 -5.59
N ALA A 566 10.38 -26.87 -5.35
CA ALA A 566 11.62 -27.30 -4.73
C ALA A 566 12.58 -27.86 -5.79
N PRO A 567 13.77 -27.27 -6.00
CA PRO A 567 14.71 -27.65 -7.06
C PRO A 567 15.14 -29.12 -7.02
N LEU A 568 15.21 -29.73 -5.82
CA LEU A 568 15.69 -31.09 -5.62
C LEU A 568 14.59 -32.15 -5.50
N SER A 569 13.30 -31.75 -5.47
CA SER A 569 12.18 -32.70 -5.28
C SER A 569 11.23 -32.78 -6.48
N GLY A 570 11.59 -32.22 -7.62
CA GLY A 570 10.80 -32.30 -8.85
C GLY A 570 10.83 -33.70 -9.47
N PRO A 571 9.79 -34.05 -10.28
CA PRO A 571 9.79 -35.30 -11.04
C PRO A 571 11.03 -35.42 -11.91
N GLY A 572 11.73 -36.57 -11.81
CA GLY A 572 12.96 -36.84 -12.54
C GLY A 572 14.24 -36.36 -11.88
N VAL A 573 14.16 -35.58 -10.82
CA VAL A 573 15.31 -35.15 -10.01
C VAL A 573 15.63 -36.25 -9.00
N GLN A 574 16.73 -36.96 -9.20
CA GLN A 574 17.14 -38.09 -8.35
C GLN A 574 18.24 -37.66 -7.39
N VAL A 575 17.90 -36.88 -6.39
CA VAL A 575 18.79 -36.48 -5.27
C VAL A 575 18.11 -36.88 -3.97
N THR A 576 18.86 -37.50 -3.07
CA THR A 576 18.35 -37.93 -1.76
C THR A 576 19.17 -37.36 -0.63
N GLU A 577 18.60 -37.27 0.55
CA GLU A 577 19.35 -36.97 1.76
C GLU A 577 20.45 -38.01 1.94
N GLY A 578 21.65 -37.55 2.24
CA GLY A 578 22.83 -38.40 2.31
C GLY A 578 23.68 -38.41 1.06
N ASP A 579 23.22 -37.97 -0.10
CA ASP A 579 24.04 -37.79 -1.29
C ASP A 579 25.09 -36.69 -1.08
N TYR A 580 26.25 -36.83 -1.70
CA TYR A 580 27.32 -35.84 -1.75
C TYR A 580 27.12 -34.93 -2.96
N LEU A 581 27.29 -33.61 -2.78
CA LEU A 581 27.38 -32.64 -3.86
C LEU A 581 28.84 -32.44 -4.22
N LEU A 582 29.25 -32.93 -5.38
CA LEU A 582 30.62 -33.02 -5.78
C LEU A 582 31.09 -31.89 -6.70
N GLU A 583 30.20 -31.44 -7.62
CA GLU A 583 30.50 -30.39 -8.59
C GLU A 583 29.25 -29.58 -8.88
N VAL A 584 29.43 -28.30 -9.25
CA VAL A 584 28.42 -27.41 -9.78
C VAL A 584 28.93 -26.83 -11.11
N ASN A 585 28.19 -27.00 -12.19
CA ASN A 585 28.57 -26.60 -13.55
C ASN A 585 30.00 -27.04 -13.92
N GLY A 586 30.38 -28.27 -13.56
CA GLY A 586 31.70 -28.87 -13.83
C GLY A 586 32.84 -28.34 -12.94
N ARG A 587 32.56 -27.45 -11.99
CA ARG A 587 33.53 -26.95 -11.01
C ARG A 587 33.48 -27.82 -9.75
N PRO A 588 34.63 -28.41 -9.32
CA PRO A 588 34.67 -29.21 -8.10
C PRO A 588 34.29 -28.38 -6.86
N LEU A 589 33.49 -28.99 -5.99
CA LEU A 589 33.09 -28.41 -4.70
C LEU A 589 33.80 -29.16 -3.57
N THR A 590 34.71 -28.49 -2.88
CA THR A 590 35.50 -29.03 -1.76
C THR A 590 35.65 -27.97 -0.67
N PRO A 591 35.42 -28.30 0.61
CA PRO A 591 35.76 -27.40 1.70
C PRO A 591 37.26 -26.99 1.63
N PRO A 592 37.62 -25.73 2.00
CA PRO A 592 36.77 -24.71 2.69
C PRO A 592 35.93 -23.83 1.74
N ALA A 593 35.94 -24.06 0.40
CA ALA A 593 35.10 -23.29 -0.50
C ALA A 593 33.62 -23.39 -0.09
N SER A 594 32.92 -22.25 0.01
CA SER A 594 31.51 -22.25 0.35
C SER A 594 30.65 -22.85 -0.77
N VAL A 595 29.65 -23.67 -0.39
CA VAL A 595 28.69 -24.22 -1.35
C VAL A 595 27.99 -23.11 -2.13
N TYR A 596 27.64 -22.01 -1.48
CA TYR A 596 26.92 -20.90 -2.07
C TYR A 596 27.70 -20.14 -3.14
N GLN A 597 29.02 -20.10 -3.04
CA GLN A 597 29.89 -19.46 -4.04
C GLN A 597 29.75 -20.05 -5.45
N LEU A 598 29.48 -21.35 -5.56
CA LEU A 598 29.29 -21.98 -6.88
C LEU A 598 27.89 -21.76 -7.46
N PHE A 599 26.95 -21.24 -6.67
CA PHE A 599 25.61 -20.91 -7.09
C PHE A 599 25.39 -19.41 -7.35
N GLU A 600 26.41 -18.57 -7.27
CA GLU A 600 26.36 -17.16 -7.65
C GLU A 600 25.87 -17.00 -9.10
N GLY A 601 24.87 -16.15 -9.31
CA GLY A 601 24.29 -15.86 -10.62
C GLY A 601 23.52 -17.03 -11.27
N THR A 602 23.14 -18.07 -10.51
CA THR A 602 22.42 -19.25 -11.03
C THR A 602 20.90 -19.20 -10.82
N VAL A 603 20.38 -18.21 -10.12
CA VAL A 603 18.93 -18.06 -9.88
C VAL A 603 18.15 -18.12 -11.18
N GLY A 604 17.13 -19.02 -11.25
CA GLY A 604 16.27 -19.18 -12.43
C GLY A 604 16.98 -19.76 -13.66
N LYS A 605 18.24 -20.22 -13.55
CA LYS A 605 19.00 -20.78 -14.67
C LYS A 605 19.23 -22.27 -14.51
N GLN A 606 19.24 -22.99 -15.62
CA GLN A 606 19.63 -24.40 -15.62
C GLN A 606 21.06 -24.54 -15.10
N THR A 607 21.22 -25.35 -14.04
CA THR A 607 22.49 -25.55 -13.35
C THR A 607 22.73 -27.03 -13.24
N LEU A 608 23.93 -27.49 -13.65
CA LEU A 608 24.33 -28.89 -13.57
C LEU A 608 24.96 -29.15 -12.21
N ILE A 609 24.41 -30.08 -11.45
CA ILE A 609 25.01 -30.58 -10.22
C ILE A 609 25.45 -32.02 -10.41
N ARG A 610 26.65 -32.35 -9.89
CA ARG A 610 27.12 -33.73 -9.84
C ARG A 610 26.97 -34.26 -8.43
N VAL A 611 26.24 -35.37 -8.31
CA VAL A 611 25.93 -35.97 -6.99
C VAL A 611 26.26 -37.44 -6.98
N ASN A 612 26.54 -37.99 -5.80
CA ASN A 612 26.80 -39.42 -5.58
C ASN A 612 26.43 -39.81 -4.14
N SER A 613 26.13 -41.08 -3.91
CA SER A 613 25.97 -41.66 -2.55
C SER A 613 27.32 -41.84 -1.81
N SER A 614 28.46 -41.73 -2.50
CA SER A 614 29.80 -41.76 -1.95
C SER A 614 30.55 -40.45 -2.25
N PRO A 615 31.63 -40.10 -1.52
CA PRO A 615 32.42 -38.89 -1.75
C PRO A 615 33.32 -38.94 -3.00
N SER A 616 33.05 -39.85 -3.95
CA SER A 616 33.83 -40.14 -5.16
C SER A 616 33.10 -39.67 -6.42
N LEU A 617 33.89 -39.33 -7.45
CA LEU A 617 33.36 -39.05 -8.79
C LEU A 617 33.00 -40.34 -9.54
N GLU A 618 33.59 -41.46 -9.17
CA GLU A 618 33.25 -42.77 -9.75
C GLU A 618 31.84 -43.17 -9.39
N GLY A 619 31.00 -43.50 -10.39
CA GLY A 619 29.61 -43.83 -10.22
C GLY A 619 28.70 -42.60 -9.96
N SER A 620 29.24 -41.38 -10.01
CA SER A 620 28.44 -40.15 -9.85
C SER A 620 27.51 -39.92 -11.02
N ARG A 621 26.45 -39.18 -10.77
CA ARG A 621 25.45 -38.75 -11.76
C ARG A 621 25.36 -37.24 -11.87
N VAL A 622 25.10 -36.73 -13.07
CA VAL A 622 24.87 -35.30 -13.32
C VAL A 622 23.36 -35.06 -13.43
N ILE A 623 22.90 -34.08 -12.72
CA ILE A 623 21.47 -33.70 -12.65
C ILE A 623 21.34 -32.22 -12.98
N THR A 624 20.35 -31.88 -13.79
CA THR A 624 20.00 -30.50 -14.07
C THR A 624 18.95 -30.02 -13.07
N VAL A 625 19.24 -28.90 -12.41
CA VAL A 625 18.32 -28.22 -11.47
C VAL A 625 18.15 -26.76 -11.86
N VAL A 626 17.11 -26.11 -11.37
CA VAL A 626 16.91 -24.66 -11.49
C VAL A 626 16.88 -24.06 -10.08
N PRO A 627 17.99 -23.47 -9.61
CA PRO A 627 18.04 -22.87 -8.28
C PRO A 627 17.06 -21.69 -8.15
N ILE A 628 16.48 -21.55 -6.96
CA ILE A 628 15.54 -20.49 -6.60
C ILE A 628 16.24 -19.35 -5.85
N THR A 629 15.59 -18.19 -5.75
CA THR A 629 16.14 -16.99 -5.10
C THR A 629 16.28 -17.17 -3.57
N SER A 630 15.31 -17.80 -2.93
CA SER A 630 15.26 -18.10 -1.49
C SER A 630 14.57 -19.43 -1.26
N ASP A 631 15.02 -20.18 -0.27
CA ASP A 631 14.37 -21.41 0.17
C ASP A 631 13.57 -21.24 1.48
N ASP A 632 13.37 -20.00 1.95
CA ASP A 632 12.62 -19.69 3.16
C ASP A 632 11.19 -20.23 3.13
N GLY A 633 10.51 -20.10 1.98
CA GLY A 633 9.16 -20.66 1.80
C GLY A 633 9.11 -22.18 1.96
N LEU A 634 10.13 -22.90 1.46
CA LEU A 634 10.23 -24.34 1.60
C LEU A 634 10.49 -24.77 3.05
N ARG A 635 11.35 -24.02 3.76
CA ARG A 635 11.67 -24.25 5.19
C ARG A 635 10.43 -23.97 6.05
N THR A 636 9.77 -22.87 5.84
CA THR A 636 8.53 -22.48 6.53
C THR A 636 7.45 -23.53 6.32
N ARG A 637 7.25 -23.98 5.08
CA ARG A 637 6.30 -25.04 4.78
C ARG A 637 6.64 -26.35 5.53
N ALA A 638 7.90 -26.73 5.55
CA ALA A 638 8.32 -27.93 6.26
C ALA A 638 8.03 -27.82 7.77
N TRP A 639 8.25 -26.64 8.36
CA TRP A 639 7.91 -26.38 9.76
C TRP A 639 6.41 -26.47 10.02
N ILE A 640 5.58 -25.84 9.21
CA ILE A 640 4.11 -25.89 9.30
C ILE A 640 3.61 -27.33 9.24
N GLU A 641 4.05 -28.10 8.25
CA GLU A 641 3.62 -29.48 8.06
C GLU A 641 4.11 -30.43 9.16
N ASN A 642 5.30 -30.17 9.73
CA ASN A 642 5.77 -30.91 10.89
C ASN A 642 4.92 -30.61 12.13
N ASN A 643 4.57 -29.35 12.39
CA ASN A 643 3.70 -28.96 13.48
C ASN A 643 2.31 -29.56 13.32
N ARG A 644 1.75 -29.52 12.11
CA ARG A 644 0.43 -30.13 11.81
C ARG A 644 0.43 -31.63 12.11
N ARG A 645 1.48 -32.36 11.69
CA ARG A 645 1.63 -33.80 11.99
C ARG A 645 1.82 -34.05 13.47
N LEU A 646 2.56 -33.18 14.15
CA LEU A 646 2.76 -33.28 15.61
C LEU A 646 1.45 -33.08 16.36
N VAL A 647 0.66 -32.07 16.02
CA VAL A 647 -0.67 -31.84 16.60
C VAL A 647 -1.60 -33.03 16.34
N ASP A 648 -1.61 -33.55 15.11
CA ASP A 648 -2.41 -34.74 14.77
C ASP A 648 -2.01 -35.95 15.63
N LYS A 649 -0.69 -36.21 15.77
CA LYS A 649 -0.15 -37.27 16.60
C LYS A 649 -0.49 -37.10 18.09
N LEU A 650 -0.24 -35.92 18.66
CA LEU A 650 -0.45 -35.66 20.07
C LEU A 650 -1.93 -35.68 20.45
N SER A 651 -2.81 -35.27 19.54
CA SER A 651 -4.25 -35.22 19.77
C SER A 651 -4.99 -36.50 19.37
N GLY A 652 -4.28 -37.51 18.83
CA GLY A 652 -4.92 -38.70 18.25
C GLY A 652 -5.85 -38.37 17.08
N GLY A 653 -5.49 -37.38 16.27
CA GLY A 653 -6.24 -36.94 15.10
C GLY A 653 -7.42 -36.01 15.38
N ARG A 654 -7.60 -35.55 16.62
CA ARG A 654 -8.78 -34.78 17.06
C ARG A 654 -8.67 -33.27 16.82
N LEU A 655 -7.45 -32.70 16.73
CA LEU A 655 -7.23 -31.25 16.61
C LEU A 655 -6.73 -30.88 15.24
N ALA A 656 -7.24 -29.76 14.73
CA ALA A 656 -6.69 -29.06 13.57
C ALA A 656 -5.47 -28.20 13.97
N TYR A 657 -4.59 -27.94 13.02
CA TYR A 657 -3.50 -26.95 13.18
C TYR A 657 -3.56 -25.95 12.03
N VAL A 658 -3.58 -24.67 12.36
CA VAL A 658 -3.66 -23.54 11.42
C VAL A 658 -2.57 -22.55 11.80
N TRP A 659 -1.59 -22.32 10.91
CA TRP A 659 -0.61 -21.25 11.10
C TRP A 659 -0.95 -20.04 10.27
N LEU A 660 -0.75 -18.86 10.85
CA LEU A 660 -1.09 -17.56 10.28
C LEU A 660 0.18 -16.71 10.11
N PRO A 661 0.72 -16.56 8.88
CA PRO A 661 1.94 -15.77 8.64
C PRO A 661 1.75 -14.28 8.89
N ASN A 662 0.54 -13.80 8.67
CA ASN A 662 0.15 -12.40 8.82
C ASN A 662 -1.38 -12.26 8.83
N THR A 663 -1.88 -11.05 8.95
CA THR A 663 -3.31 -10.72 8.83
C THR A 663 -3.62 -10.00 7.50
N ALA A 664 -2.88 -10.31 6.45
CA ALA A 664 -3.08 -9.80 5.09
C ALA A 664 -3.53 -10.94 4.14
N GLY A 665 -3.41 -10.74 2.84
CA GLY A 665 -3.78 -11.74 1.81
C GLY A 665 -3.17 -13.14 2.02
N PRO A 666 -1.85 -13.28 2.29
CA PRO A 666 -1.27 -14.59 2.60
C PRO A 666 -1.88 -15.27 3.82
N GLY A 667 -2.16 -14.54 4.90
CA GLY A 667 -2.81 -15.06 6.10
C GLY A 667 -4.27 -15.45 5.85
N TYR A 668 -5.00 -14.65 5.06
CA TYR A 668 -6.33 -14.99 4.61
C TYR A 668 -6.34 -16.32 3.82
N THR A 669 -5.45 -16.47 2.88
CA THR A 669 -5.31 -17.71 2.08
C THR A 669 -4.91 -18.91 2.94
N ALA A 670 -3.95 -18.74 3.85
CA ALA A 670 -3.51 -19.79 4.77
C ALA A 670 -4.64 -20.21 5.71
N PHE A 671 -5.36 -19.24 6.29
CA PHE A 671 -6.53 -19.55 7.15
C PHE A 671 -7.59 -20.35 6.38
N ASN A 672 -8.03 -19.86 5.23
CA ASN A 672 -9.06 -20.53 4.44
C ASN A 672 -8.63 -21.94 4.01
N ARG A 673 -7.38 -22.10 3.61
CA ARG A 673 -6.85 -23.40 3.20
C ARG A 673 -6.78 -24.40 4.35
N TYR A 674 -6.17 -24.02 5.47
CA TYR A 674 -5.92 -24.96 6.56
C TYR A 674 -7.09 -25.14 7.52
N TYR A 675 -7.86 -24.07 7.79
CA TYR A 675 -8.99 -24.15 8.71
C TYR A 675 -10.14 -24.98 8.12
N TYR A 676 -10.58 -24.68 6.91
CA TYR A 676 -11.71 -25.36 6.31
C TYR A 676 -11.38 -26.78 5.83
N ALA A 677 -10.13 -27.06 5.43
CA ALA A 677 -9.72 -28.42 5.08
C ALA A 677 -9.71 -29.37 6.28
N GLN A 678 -9.71 -28.85 7.50
CA GLN A 678 -9.69 -29.63 8.75
C GLN A 678 -10.99 -29.48 9.57
N GLN A 679 -12.07 -29.00 8.97
CA GLN A 679 -13.36 -28.78 9.66
C GLN A 679 -14.01 -30.03 10.26
N ASN A 680 -13.51 -31.21 9.92
CA ASN A 680 -13.93 -32.49 10.49
C ASN A 680 -13.31 -32.76 11.87
N LYS A 681 -12.36 -31.95 12.33
CA LYS A 681 -11.71 -32.07 13.63
C LYS A 681 -12.60 -31.56 14.77
N ASP A 682 -12.31 -32.00 15.98
CA ASP A 682 -13.10 -31.65 17.16
C ASP A 682 -12.76 -30.28 17.75
N GLY A 683 -11.55 -29.78 17.53
CA GLY A 683 -11.06 -28.48 17.97
C GLY A 683 -9.88 -28.00 17.10
N ALA A 684 -9.29 -26.86 17.43
CA ALA A 684 -8.21 -26.31 16.64
C ALA A 684 -7.12 -25.63 17.49
N ILE A 685 -5.87 -25.73 17.03
CA ILE A 685 -4.75 -24.90 17.44
C ILE A 685 -4.55 -23.84 16.36
N ILE A 686 -4.60 -22.58 16.77
CA ILE A 686 -4.36 -21.41 15.91
C ILE A 686 -2.97 -20.87 16.29
N ASP A 687 -2.00 -21.15 15.45
CA ASP A 687 -0.61 -20.73 15.68
C ASP A 687 -0.36 -19.44 14.91
N GLU A 688 -0.21 -18.35 15.63
CA GLU A 688 0.12 -17.06 15.05
C GLU A 688 1.53 -16.56 15.40
N ARG A 689 2.36 -17.43 15.89
CA ARG A 689 3.77 -17.10 16.12
C ARG A 689 4.40 -16.58 14.84
N TYR A 690 5.18 -15.51 14.97
CA TYR A 690 5.83 -14.81 13.87
C TYR A 690 4.85 -14.11 12.92
N ASN A 691 3.64 -13.84 13.35
CA ASN A 691 2.66 -13.10 12.57
C ASN A 691 3.13 -11.65 12.36
N GLN A 692 3.38 -11.28 11.10
CA GLN A 692 3.96 -9.98 10.74
C GLN A 692 2.91 -8.86 10.59
N GLY A 693 1.70 -9.09 11.09
CA GLY A 693 0.65 -8.09 11.05
C GLY A 693 -0.02 -7.90 9.69
N GLY A 694 -0.62 -6.75 9.51
CA GLY A 694 -1.40 -6.39 8.33
C GLY A 694 -2.71 -5.70 8.70
N MET A 695 -3.82 -6.28 8.25
CA MET A 695 -5.17 -5.77 8.52
C MET A 695 -5.67 -6.19 9.90
N VAL A 696 -6.78 -5.62 10.35
CA VAL A 696 -7.54 -6.09 11.50
C VAL A 696 -8.11 -7.48 11.19
N ALA A 697 -7.85 -8.41 12.08
CA ALA A 697 -8.17 -9.84 11.89
C ALA A 697 -9.65 -10.19 12.24
N ASP A 698 -10.57 -9.27 11.97
CA ASP A 698 -12.01 -9.41 12.21
C ASP A 698 -12.59 -10.67 11.56
N TYR A 699 -12.23 -10.92 10.30
CA TYR A 699 -12.66 -12.11 9.57
C TYR A 699 -12.27 -13.40 10.28
N ILE A 700 -11.01 -13.56 10.68
CA ILE A 700 -10.52 -14.77 11.36
C ILE A 700 -11.26 -14.98 12.67
N VAL A 701 -11.36 -13.95 13.50
CA VAL A 701 -12.04 -14.06 14.80
C VAL A 701 -13.52 -14.37 14.64
N ASN A 702 -14.20 -13.75 13.67
CA ASN A 702 -15.59 -14.04 13.35
C ASN A 702 -15.80 -15.50 12.92
N GLU A 703 -14.93 -16.04 12.06
CA GLU A 703 -15.02 -17.46 11.65
C GLU A 703 -14.74 -18.40 12.82
N LEU A 704 -13.78 -18.10 13.70
CA LEU A 704 -13.44 -18.89 14.85
C LEU A 704 -14.53 -18.90 15.94
N SER A 705 -15.28 -17.80 16.07
CA SER A 705 -16.32 -17.62 17.09
C SER A 705 -17.70 -18.12 16.69
N ARG A 706 -17.90 -18.56 15.43
CA ARG A 706 -19.20 -18.99 14.94
C ARG A 706 -19.78 -20.17 15.73
N PRO A 707 -21.00 -20.04 16.34
CA PRO A 707 -21.66 -21.14 17.01
C PRO A 707 -22.31 -22.11 16.03
N LEU A 708 -22.37 -23.37 16.40
CA LEU A 708 -23.19 -24.36 15.70
C LEU A 708 -24.68 -24.08 15.98
N MET A 709 -25.46 -23.77 14.95
CA MET A 709 -26.89 -23.43 15.05
C MET A 709 -27.81 -24.64 14.86
N GLY A 710 -27.38 -25.66 14.11
CA GLY A 710 -28.19 -26.83 13.82
C GLY A 710 -27.65 -27.67 12.66
N TYR A 711 -28.52 -28.53 12.10
CA TYR A 711 -28.15 -29.41 10.97
C TYR A 711 -29.25 -29.44 9.91
N PHE A 712 -28.85 -29.53 8.65
CA PHE A 712 -29.72 -29.83 7.55
C PHE A 712 -29.58 -31.31 7.19
N ALA A 713 -30.66 -32.08 7.33
CA ALA A 713 -30.72 -33.49 6.96
C ALA A 713 -31.41 -33.66 5.61
N ARG A 714 -30.75 -34.31 4.67
CA ARG A 714 -31.35 -34.76 3.39
C ARG A 714 -31.83 -36.18 3.52
N ARG A 715 -32.52 -36.68 2.51
CA ARG A 715 -32.98 -38.08 2.47
C ARG A 715 -31.81 -39.05 2.66
N ASP A 716 -30.76 -38.81 1.89
CA ASP A 716 -29.55 -39.64 1.85
C ASP A 716 -28.33 -38.82 2.31
N GLY A 717 -27.30 -39.51 2.79
CA GLY A 717 -26.04 -38.87 3.24
C GLY A 717 -26.05 -38.40 4.69
N THR A 718 -24.90 -37.81 5.09
CA THR A 718 -24.72 -37.28 6.44
C THR A 718 -25.32 -35.89 6.57
N PRO A 719 -26.00 -35.55 7.67
CA PRO A 719 -26.49 -34.20 7.89
C PRO A 719 -25.33 -33.14 7.88
N SER A 720 -25.60 -32.02 7.20
CA SER A 720 -24.66 -30.90 7.13
C SER A 720 -24.90 -29.95 8.29
N PRO A 721 -23.85 -29.46 8.99
CA PRO A 721 -24.01 -28.47 10.05
C PRO A 721 -24.44 -27.11 9.45
N SER A 722 -25.02 -26.28 10.27
CA SER A 722 -25.32 -24.87 9.96
C SER A 722 -24.75 -23.96 11.06
N PRO A 723 -23.84 -23.02 10.71
CA PRO A 723 -23.21 -22.76 9.38
C PRO A 723 -22.57 -24.03 8.80
N THR A 724 -22.46 -24.11 7.48
CA THR A 724 -22.01 -25.35 6.79
C THR A 724 -20.53 -25.64 7.06
N VAL A 725 -19.74 -24.61 7.30
CA VAL A 725 -18.29 -24.68 7.47
C VAL A 725 -17.86 -24.09 8.81
N GLY A 726 -16.92 -24.76 9.48
CA GLY A 726 -16.38 -24.35 10.75
C GLY A 726 -15.96 -25.50 11.66
N ILE A 727 -15.07 -25.22 12.59
CA ILE A 727 -14.70 -26.11 13.70
C ILE A 727 -15.42 -25.59 14.94
N TYR A 728 -16.38 -26.31 15.49
CA TYR A 728 -17.29 -25.81 16.55
C TYR A 728 -16.82 -26.14 17.96
N GLY A 729 -15.76 -26.95 18.12
CA GLY A 729 -15.16 -27.23 19.41
C GLY A 729 -14.16 -26.16 19.85
N PRO A 730 -13.41 -26.41 20.94
CA PRO A 730 -12.49 -25.43 21.50
C PRO A 730 -11.36 -25.06 20.55
N LYS A 731 -10.89 -23.82 20.68
CA LYS A 731 -9.73 -23.29 20.00
C LYS A 731 -8.72 -22.82 21.05
N VAL A 732 -7.46 -23.05 20.79
CA VAL A 732 -6.34 -22.52 21.58
C VAL A 732 -5.41 -21.79 20.63
N MET A 733 -5.03 -20.57 20.99
CA MET A 733 -4.11 -19.77 20.20
C MET A 733 -2.69 -19.86 20.77
N ILE A 734 -1.68 -19.88 19.88
CA ILE A 734 -0.28 -19.76 20.26
C ILE A 734 0.25 -18.43 19.77
N VAL A 735 0.94 -17.69 20.63
CA VAL A 735 1.53 -16.38 20.37
C VAL A 735 3.00 -16.35 20.79
N ASN A 736 3.77 -15.44 20.19
CA ASN A 736 5.12 -15.13 20.65
C ASN A 736 5.46 -13.65 20.48
N GLU A 737 6.62 -13.26 21.01
CA GLU A 737 7.17 -11.88 20.98
C GLU A 737 7.43 -11.34 19.58
N SER A 738 7.40 -12.17 18.56
CA SER A 738 7.56 -11.77 17.16
C SER A 738 6.22 -11.56 16.41
N ALA A 739 5.10 -11.80 17.10
CA ALA A 739 3.78 -11.46 16.58
C ALA A 739 3.51 -9.98 16.86
N GLY A 740 3.24 -9.17 15.82
CA GLY A 740 3.09 -7.73 15.95
C GLY A 740 2.07 -7.11 15.01
N SER A 741 1.65 -5.88 15.30
CA SER A 741 0.67 -5.13 14.52
C SER A 741 -0.68 -5.85 14.43
N GLY A 742 -1.14 -6.28 13.24
CA GLY A 742 -2.29 -7.16 13.12
C GLY A 742 -2.13 -8.48 13.87
N GLY A 743 -0.88 -8.93 14.13
CA GLY A 743 -0.55 -10.06 15.01
C GLY A 743 -0.67 -9.74 16.50
N ASP A 744 -0.66 -8.47 16.92
CA ASP A 744 -1.12 -8.04 18.24
C ASP A 744 -2.65 -7.94 18.30
N ALA A 745 -3.27 -7.45 17.23
CA ALA A 745 -4.72 -7.26 17.17
C ALA A 745 -5.47 -8.60 17.22
N LEU A 746 -4.95 -9.64 16.55
CA LEU A 746 -5.60 -10.93 16.46
C LEU A 746 -5.79 -11.59 17.84
N PRO A 747 -4.78 -11.78 18.70
CA PRO A 747 -4.97 -12.33 20.05
C PRO A 747 -5.76 -11.39 20.94
N PHE A 748 -5.66 -10.07 20.76
CA PHE A 748 -6.48 -9.12 21.51
C PHE A 748 -7.98 -9.36 21.25
N TYR A 749 -8.40 -9.43 19.97
CA TYR A 749 -9.80 -9.70 19.62
C TYR A 749 -10.22 -11.13 19.97
N PHE A 750 -9.34 -12.10 19.82
CA PHE A 750 -9.60 -13.50 20.21
C PHE A 750 -9.96 -13.61 21.70
N LYS A 751 -9.23 -12.89 22.56
CA LYS A 751 -9.52 -12.80 24.00
C LYS A 751 -10.80 -12.01 24.28
N GLN A 752 -11.01 -10.86 23.63
CA GLN A 752 -12.22 -10.04 23.77
C GLN A 752 -13.50 -10.83 23.42
N GLN A 753 -13.45 -11.62 22.36
CA GLN A 753 -14.56 -12.49 21.91
C GLN A 753 -14.64 -13.81 22.72
N LYS A 754 -13.72 -14.05 23.66
CA LYS A 754 -13.67 -15.27 24.51
C LYS A 754 -13.66 -16.55 23.67
N VAL A 755 -12.93 -16.56 22.56
CA VAL A 755 -12.86 -17.70 21.63
C VAL A 755 -12.16 -18.89 22.27
N GLY A 756 -11.12 -18.62 23.09
CA GLY A 756 -10.37 -19.63 23.82
C GLY A 756 -9.15 -19.06 24.54
N PRO A 757 -8.36 -19.90 25.23
CA PRO A 757 -7.14 -19.46 25.90
C PRO A 757 -6.00 -19.23 24.88
N VAL A 758 -5.08 -18.32 25.29
CA VAL A 758 -3.87 -17.98 24.55
C VAL A 758 -2.65 -18.53 25.30
N VAL A 759 -1.76 -19.21 24.61
CA VAL A 759 -0.55 -19.87 25.14
C VAL A 759 0.69 -19.27 24.46
N GLY A 760 1.79 -19.13 25.17
CA GLY A 760 3.06 -18.69 24.60
C GLY A 760 3.73 -17.58 25.38
N THR A 761 4.34 -16.63 24.69
CA THR A 761 4.95 -15.43 25.25
C THR A 761 4.21 -14.19 24.78
N ARG A 762 4.32 -13.09 25.53
CA ARG A 762 3.68 -11.80 25.22
C ARG A 762 4.04 -11.35 23.80
N THR A 763 3.06 -10.84 23.04
CA THR A 763 3.28 -10.30 21.68
C THR A 763 4.09 -9.01 21.69
N TRP A 764 4.49 -8.54 20.53
CA TRP A 764 5.42 -7.42 20.37
C TRP A 764 4.92 -6.11 21.00
N GLY A 765 3.65 -5.77 20.77
CA GLY A 765 3.09 -4.51 21.27
C GLY A 765 3.32 -3.32 20.36
N ALA A 766 3.11 -3.49 19.07
CA ALA A 766 3.18 -2.42 18.11
C ALA A 766 1.90 -2.40 17.25
N LEU A 767 0.84 -1.79 17.78
CA LEU A 767 -0.48 -1.77 17.12
C LEU A 767 -0.85 -0.41 16.50
N VAL A 768 -0.06 0.63 16.68
CA VAL A 768 -0.23 1.85 15.88
C VAL A 768 -0.09 1.51 14.40
N GLY A 769 -0.79 2.25 13.54
CA GLY A 769 -0.73 2.01 12.10
C GLY A 769 -0.22 3.24 11.33
N THR A 770 0.07 3.04 10.05
CA THR A 770 0.53 4.09 9.14
C THR A 770 -0.38 4.20 7.94
N LEU A 771 -0.75 5.42 7.56
CA LEU A 771 -1.46 5.72 6.33
C LEU A 771 -0.48 6.07 5.20
N GLN A 772 -1.00 6.45 4.04
CA GLN A 772 -0.17 6.90 2.92
C GLN A 772 0.55 8.19 3.27
N ILE A 773 1.88 8.18 3.16
CA ILE A 773 2.75 9.31 3.51
C ILE A 773 3.55 9.73 2.28
N PRO A 774 3.78 11.04 2.07
CA PRO A 774 4.61 11.52 0.97
C PRO A 774 6.02 10.91 1.03
N SER A 775 6.55 10.53 -0.13
CA SER A 775 7.95 10.11 -0.19
C SER A 775 8.87 11.33 -0.22
N THR A 776 10.10 11.15 0.23
CA THR A 776 11.17 12.15 0.17
C THR A 776 11.63 12.39 -1.28
N ILE A 777 12.31 13.50 -1.52
CA ILE A 777 12.77 13.95 -2.84
C ILE A 777 13.61 12.88 -3.58
N ASP A 778 14.39 12.08 -2.84
CA ASP A 778 15.27 11.02 -3.37
C ASP A 778 14.59 9.67 -3.58
N GLY A 779 13.27 9.59 -3.41
CA GLY A 779 12.50 8.35 -3.56
C GLY A 779 12.47 7.46 -2.32
N GLY A 780 13.18 7.81 -1.25
CA GLY A 780 13.00 7.22 0.07
C GLY A 780 11.73 7.72 0.74
N GLY A 781 11.55 7.37 2.01
CA GLY A 781 10.41 7.82 2.81
C GLY A 781 10.58 7.50 4.28
N VAL A 782 9.69 8.01 5.08
CA VAL A 782 9.56 7.69 6.50
C VAL A 782 8.09 7.45 6.81
N THR A 783 7.79 6.43 7.60
CA THR A 783 6.44 6.27 8.13
C THR A 783 6.25 7.20 9.32
N ALA A 784 5.09 7.85 9.39
CA ALA A 784 4.60 8.45 10.62
C ALA A 784 3.44 7.61 11.14
N PRO A 785 3.48 7.13 12.40
CA PRO A 785 2.35 6.48 13.01
C PRO A 785 1.14 7.43 13.05
N SER A 786 0.15 7.17 12.19
CA SER A 786 -0.94 8.13 11.93
C SER A 786 -2.29 7.66 12.47
N LEU A 787 -2.35 6.44 13.00
CA LEU A 787 -3.52 5.94 13.70
C LEU A 787 -3.09 5.12 14.92
N ALA A 788 -3.84 5.25 16.01
CA ALA A 788 -3.58 4.50 17.23
C ALA A 788 -4.86 3.81 17.73
N PHE A 789 -4.67 2.70 18.41
CA PHE A 789 -5.76 1.86 18.91
C PHE A 789 -6.08 2.12 20.37
N TYR A 790 -7.36 2.35 20.69
CA TYR A 790 -7.88 2.31 22.04
C TYR A 790 -9.06 1.34 22.12
N ASP A 791 -9.23 0.70 23.27
CA ASP A 791 -10.24 -0.32 23.47
C ASP A 791 -11.65 0.29 23.65
N ASN A 792 -12.65 -0.59 23.75
CA ASN A 792 -14.05 -0.19 23.95
C ASN A 792 -14.35 0.42 25.34
N THR A 793 -13.36 0.53 26.22
CA THR A 793 -13.44 1.26 27.49
C THR A 793 -12.86 2.67 27.40
N GLY A 794 -12.28 3.04 26.25
CA GLY A 794 -11.62 4.32 26.02
C GLY A 794 -10.18 4.40 26.49
N ARG A 795 -9.51 3.26 26.70
CA ARG A 795 -8.10 3.17 27.12
C ARG A 795 -7.22 2.86 25.93
N TRP A 796 -6.14 3.60 25.75
CA TRP A 796 -5.06 3.22 24.81
C TRP A 796 -4.58 1.83 25.19
N ALA A 797 -4.46 0.92 24.23
CA ALA A 797 -4.20 -0.48 24.48
C ALA A 797 -3.23 -1.07 23.47
N VAL A 798 -2.50 -2.09 23.90
CA VAL A 798 -1.60 -2.90 23.09
C VAL A 798 -0.26 -2.23 22.76
N GLU A 799 -0.24 -1.00 22.26
CA GLU A 799 1.00 -0.30 21.93
C GLU A 799 1.94 -0.24 23.14
N ASN A 800 3.21 -0.64 22.96
CA ASN A 800 4.24 -0.78 23.99
C ASN A 800 3.91 -1.76 25.14
N GLU A 801 2.72 -2.37 25.13
CA GLU A 801 2.30 -3.34 26.15
C GLU A 801 2.27 -4.77 25.64
N GLY A 802 1.87 -4.97 24.38
CA GLY A 802 1.58 -6.27 23.79
C GLY A 802 0.39 -6.98 24.42
N VAL A 803 0.10 -8.17 23.93
CA VAL A 803 -0.96 -9.03 24.45
C VAL A 803 -0.34 -10.18 25.24
N ALA A 804 -0.56 -10.20 26.55
CA ALA A 804 -0.09 -11.29 27.40
C ALA A 804 -0.87 -12.58 27.12
N PRO A 805 -0.21 -13.75 27.05
CA PRO A 805 -0.90 -15.03 27.00
C PRO A 805 -1.63 -15.30 28.32
N ASP A 806 -2.64 -16.18 28.29
CA ASP A 806 -3.29 -16.69 29.51
C ASP A 806 -2.42 -17.75 30.19
N ILE A 807 -1.58 -18.42 29.42
CA ILE A 807 -0.67 -19.48 29.87
C ILE A 807 0.71 -19.15 29.27
N GLU A 808 1.61 -18.68 30.11
CA GLU A 808 2.96 -18.35 29.71
C GLU A 808 3.82 -19.61 29.53
N VAL A 809 4.45 -19.73 28.38
CA VAL A 809 5.36 -20.84 28.05
C VAL A 809 6.47 -20.30 27.15
N GLU A 810 7.70 -20.37 27.62
CA GLU A 810 8.90 -20.04 26.83
C GLU A 810 9.45 -21.26 26.09
N ILE A 811 10.06 -21.00 24.93
CA ILE A 811 10.92 -21.97 24.24
C ILE A 811 12.36 -21.63 24.61
N THR A 812 12.97 -22.47 25.45
CA THR A 812 14.38 -22.28 25.84
C THR A 812 15.33 -22.67 24.70
N THR A 813 16.57 -22.17 24.74
CA THR A 813 17.61 -22.61 23.78
C THR A 813 17.81 -24.12 23.83
N ALA A 814 17.69 -24.72 25.00
CA ALA A 814 17.80 -26.17 25.16
C ALA A 814 16.64 -26.92 24.48
N ASP A 815 15.41 -26.40 24.55
CA ASP A 815 14.25 -26.95 23.85
C ASP A 815 14.44 -26.87 22.33
N ALA A 816 14.84 -25.70 21.82
CA ALA A 816 15.08 -25.49 20.40
C ALA A 816 16.18 -26.41 19.86
N MET A 817 17.29 -26.57 20.60
CA MET A 817 18.38 -27.49 20.22
C MET A 817 17.95 -28.96 20.27
N ALA A 818 17.02 -29.31 21.16
CA ALA A 818 16.46 -30.65 21.24
C ALA A 818 15.31 -30.88 20.23
N GLY A 819 14.92 -29.87 19.45
CA GLY A 819 13.80 -29.93 18.51
C GLY A 819 12.44 -30.10 19.19
N ARG A 820 12.28 -29.61 20.43
CA ARG A 820 11.02 -29.61 21.15
C ARG A 820 10.30 -28.28 21.02
N ASP A 821 8.97 -28.33 21.02
CA ASP A 821 8.11 -27.17 21.01
C ASP A 821 7.13 -27.20 22.21
N PRO A 822 7.58 -26.72 23.39
CA PRO A 822 6.74 -26.76 24.59
C PRO A 822 5.49 -25.87 24.48
N GLN A 823 5.48 -24.82 23.66
CA GLN A 823 4.31 -24.00 23.42
C GLN A 823 3.22 -24.79 22.67
N LEU A 824 3.61 -25.49 21.60
CA LEU A 824 2.71 -26.34 20.82
C LEU A 824 2.18 -27.51 21.65
N GLU A 825 3.06 -28.18 22.40
CA GLU A 825 2.68 -29.27 23.30
C GLU A 825 1.66 -28.82 24.34
N ARG A 826 1.91 -27.67 24.96
CA ARG A 826 1.00 -27.09 25.94
C ARG A 826 -0.35 -26.68 25.37
N ALA A 827 -0.35 -26.08 24.19
CA ALA A 827 -1.59 -25.70 23.51
C ALA A 827 -2.45 -26.92 23.16
N VAL A 828 -1.83 -28.04 22.73
CA VAL A 828 -2.53 -29.30 22.49
C VAL A 828 -3.12 -29.88 23.79
N GLN A 829 -2.36 -29.89 24.88
CA GLN A 829 -2.83 -30.36 26.17
C GLN A 829 -4.05 -29.55 26.66
N GLU A 830 -4.00 -28.22 26.50
CA GLU A 830 -5.09 -27.34 26.92
C GLU A 830 -6.35 -27.53 26.08
N ALA A 831 -6.17 -27.67 24.74
CA ALA A 831 -7.28 -27.94 23.83
C ALA A 831 -7.94 -29.32 24.11
N LEU A 832 -7.17 -30.35 24.42
CA LEU A 832 -7.69 -31.67 24.79
C LEU A 832 -8.45 -31.62 26.12
N LYS A 833 -7.93 -30.92 27.12
CA LYS A 833 -8.60 -30.68 28.41
C LYS A 833 -9.94 -29.97 28.24
N LEU A 834 -9.98 -28.94 27.36
CA LEU A 834 -11.23 -28.25 27.04
C LEU A 834 -12.22 -29.16 26.29
N LEU A 835 -11.75 -30.06 25.43
CA LEU A 835 -12.58 -31.07 24.78
C LEU A 835 -13.17 -32.10 25.75
N GLU A 836 -12.46 -32.43 26.84
CA GLU A 836 -13.02 -33.30 27.89
C GLU A 836 -14.15 -32.60 28.66
N GLN A 837 -13.97 -31.30 28.94
CA GLN A 837 -14.96 -30.48 29.66
C GLN A 837 -16.18 -30.15 28.76
N HIS A 838 -15.95 -29.87 27.51
CA HIS A 838 -16.93 -29.45 26.51
C HIS A 838 -16.82 -30.29 25.24
N PRO A 839 -17.25 -31.54 25.25
CA PRO A 839 -17.10 -32.42 24.09
C PRO A 839 -17.87 -31.90 22.89
N ASN A 840 -17.22 -31.87 21.72
CA ASN A 840 -17.86 -31.54 20.45
C ASN A 840 -18.77 -32.70 20.03
N ARG A 841 -19.98 -32.77 20.58
CA ARG A 841 -20.94 -33.84 20.31
C ARG A 841 -21.70 -33.54 19.01
N ARG A 842 -21.46 -34.33 17.98
CA ARG A 842 -22.34 -34.31 16.80
C ARG A 842 -23.71 -34.83 17.22
N VAL A 843 -24.76 -34.05 17.02
CA VAL A 843 -26.12 -34.43 17.35
C VAL A 843 -26.63 -35.42 16.27
N PRO A 844 -27.12 -36.63 16.65
CA PRO A 844 -27.64 -37.59 15.67
C PRO A 844 -28.92 -37.05 15.03
N ARG A 845 -29.18 -37.51 13.79
CA ARG A 845 -30.43 -37.20 13.11
C ARG A 845 -31.62 -37.65 13.95
N PRO A 846 -32.62 -36.78 14.22
CA PRO A 846 -33.82 -37.19 14.97
C PRO A 846 -34.66 -38.19 14.21
N ALA A 847 -35.50 -38.92 14.95
CA ALA A 847 -36.43 -39.83 14.36
C ALA A 847 -37.43 -39.13 13.40
N PRO A 848 -37.90 -39.81 12.35
CA PRO A 848 -38.87 -39.23 11.42
C PRO A 848 -40.13 -38.71 12.13
N ILE A 849 -40.59 -37.52 11.74
CA ILE A 849 -41.80 -36.91 12.29
C ILE A 849 -43.02 -37.59 11.66
N LYS A 850 -43.88 -38.15 12.49
CA LYS A 850 -45.19 -38.66 12.06
C LYS A 850 -46.21 -37.50 12.08
N ARG A 851 -46.59 -36.98 10.92
CA ARG A 851 -47.56 -35.89 10.79
C ARG A 851 -48.95 -36.33 10.39
N VAL A 852 -49.11 -37.61 10.12
CA VAL A 852 -50.41 -38.19 9.76
C VAL A 852 -51.04 -38.72 11.04
N SER A 853 -52.18 -38.20 11.43
CA SER A 853 -53.00 -38.79 12.48
C SER A 853 -53.55 -40.12 11.98
N PRO A 854 -53.58 -41.20 12.80
CA PRO A 854 -54.30 -42.41 12.41
C PRO A 854 -55.75 -42.06 12.13
N PRO A 855 -56.38 -42.70 11.13
CA PRO A 855 -57.79 -42.47 10.85
C PRO A 855 -58.57 -42.67 12.14
N ARG A 856 -59.46 -41.75 12.50
CA ARG A 856 -60.35 -41.87 13.63
C ARG A 856 -61.25 -43.12 13.29
N ARG A 857 -61.14 -44.12 14.16
CA ARG A 857 -62.04 -45.29 14.10
C ARG A 857 -63.50 -44.92 14.52
#